data_259c6f154b61ca530b0f9479cef47300
#
_entry.id   259c6f154b61ca530b0f9479cef47300
#
_cell.length_a   1.000
_cell.length_b   1.000
_cell.length_c   1.000
_cell.angle_alpha   90.00
_cell.angle_beta   90.00
_cell.angle_gamma   90.00
#
_symmetry.space_group_name_H-M   'P 1'
#
loop_
_entity.id
_entity.type
_entity.pdbx_description
1 polymer ?
#
loop_
_entity_poly.entity_id
_entity_poly.type
_entity_poly.pdbx_seq_one_letter_code
_entity_poly.pdbx_strand_id
1 'polypeptide(L)'
;MKHHHTPAAPRARLHPRVPAAAALAACLGAGAAHAQPEQPATLPAVQVLGTGETATGPVDGYVARRSATGTKTDTPLSETPQAITVIPREQIIDQGSQNVQDTMNYAAGVRPNAYGVDNRGDYVRVRGVEPVQYLDGLRQFFSFNNPRTEVYGLERVEVLRGPSSMLYGQGSTGGIVNLVSKRPQAEQQGEIGVQLGNFNRREIQADITGPLTEDGQWLYRVVALGRDSDTQVQYAQDDRMFLAPSLTWQPSAATSLTLQASWQKDRSGTTQSFLPWSGTVDHNPNGRIPTRRFASEPGFDAYDTEQFNVGWLFEHKFNDTWKVRQSFRNTVSSVDYKSLYPNVYGDRRGDSYIDPEQTTVDRYYYINKPRMRTLLADQNLEGKLNWGRTQHTVIVGMDYTRYRETSQSDSGLGSPLNLYHPVYGNAPDYTLSDSPKQRQQQLGFYAQDQITFDKNWILLAGIRRDRVESTAEGQDKETDQATTKRFGLMYAADNGWSPYVSYSESFTPIAGADFYDQRWKPMRGKQWELGLKYMPPGADLEFTAAAYDLRESNRQTNDPDNPNNQIQAGKTRTRGVELEMRGRVTQNVDVIANYIYTDIDPQLEGMPKHMVSLWSKYRFAVAGQPGFAVGAGTRFLSKFRDGGAPETPSVTLFDAMVSYTNGPWRYALNVNNIADRTYEVVCLDRGDCFYGARRTVMLSGAYRF
;
A
#
# COMPACT_ATOMS: atom_id res chain seq x y z
N MET A 1 -54.58 -12.00 -49.92
CA MET A 1 -53.20 -12.42 -50.23
C MET A 1 -52.49 -12.68 -48.93
N LYS A 2 -52.19 -13.96 -48.62
CA LYS A 2 -51.56 -14.40 -47.39
C LYS A 2 -50.04 -14.33 -47.59
N HIS A 3 -49.30 -13.70 -46.66
CA HIS A 3 -47.86 -13.89 -46.53
C HIS A 3 -47.56 -14.52 -45.15
N HIS A 4 -46.98 -15.70 -45.22
CA HIS A 4 -46.48 -16.48 -44.11
C HIS A 4 -45.20 -15.83 -43.57
N HIS A 5 -45.11 -15.59 -42.25
CA HIS A 5 -43.87 -15.38 -41.53
C HIS A 5 -43.57 -16.61 -40.71
N THR A 6 -42.42 -17.21 -41.00
CA THR A 6 -41.81 -18.30 -40.20
C THR A 6 -41.07 -17.73 -39.03
N PRO A 7 -41.16 -18.27 -37.81
CA PRO A 7 -40.40 -17.78 -36.64
C PRO A 7 -38.98 -18.34 -36.65
N ALA A 8 -38.02 -17.46 -36.42
CA ALA A 8 -36.60 -17.79 -36.20
C ALA A 8 -36.36 -18.37 -34.81
N ALA A 9 -35.63 -19.46 -34.76
CA ALA A 9 -35.22 -20.17 -33.54
C ALA A 9 -34.22 -19.34 -32.68
N PRO A 10 -34.22 -19.48 -31.35
CA PRO A 10 -33.32 -18.73 -30.47
C PRO A 10 -31.89 -19.30 -30.53
N ARG A 11 -30.92 -18.44 -30.78
CA ARG A 11 -29.50 -18.76 -30.68
C ARG A 11 -29.10 -18.95 -29.22
N ALA A 12 -28.69 -20.16 -28.88
CA ALA A 12 -28.06 -20.49 -27.59
C ALA A 12 -26.74 -19.74 -27.44
N ARG A 13 -26.61 -18.95 -26.40
CA ARG A 13 -25.33 -18.35 -25.97
C ARG A 13 -24.55 -19.42 -25.21
N LEU A 14 -23.50 -19.94 -25.81
CA LEU A 14 -22.48 -20.74 -25.14
C LEU A 14 -21.60 -19.82 -24.29
N HIS A 15 -21.67 -19.94 -22.98
CA HIS A 15 -20.68 -19.40 -22.06
C HIS A 15 -19.49 -20.37 -21.96
N PRO A 16 -18.26 -19.99 -22.27
CA PRO A 16 -17.10 -20.84 -21.99
C PRO A 16 -16.79 -20.82 -20.49
N ARG A 17 -17.09 -21.88 -19.78
CA ARG A 17 -16.51 -22.20 -18.49
C ARG A 17 -15.16 -22.85 -18.72
N VAL A 18 -14.07 -22.11 -18.55
CA VAL A 18 -12.71 -22.68 -18.49
C VAL A 18 -12.33 -22.80 -17.01
N PRO A 19 -12.04 -23.99 -16.50
CA PRO A 19 -11.57 -24.14 -15.13
C PRO A 19 -10.14 -23.58 -15.00
N ALA A 20 -9.88 -22.78 -13.97
CA ALA A 20 -8.61 -22.12 -13.68
C ALA A 20 -7.38 -23.07 -13.57
N ALA A 21 -7.60 -24.36 -13.44
CA ALA A 21 -6.52 -25.36 -13.37
C ALA A 21 -5.81 -25.64 -14.71
N ALA A 22 -6.41 -25.28 -15.85
CA ALA A 22 -5.82 -25.54 -17.18
C ALA A 22 -4.82 -24.45 -17.62
N ALA A 23 -4.86 -23.25 -17.03
CA ALA A 23 -3.96 -22.16 -17.41
C ALA A 23 -2.52 -22.35 -16.91
N LEU A 24 -2.32 -23.10 -15.81
CA LEU A 24 -0.98 -23.35 -15.25
C LEU A 24 -0.19 -24.42 -16.02
N ALA A 25 -0.88 -25.33 -16.71
CA ALA A 25 -0.24 -26.40 -17.48
C ALA A 25 0.18 -25.99 -18.91
N ALA A 26 -0.41 -24.93 -19.46
CA ALA A 26 -0.12 -24.48 -20.83
C ALA A 26 1.20 -23.69 -20.96
N CYS A 27 1.75 -23.16 -19.86
CA CYS A 27 3.02 -22.41 -19.87
C CYS A 27 4.27 -23.29 -19.77
N LEU A 28 4.13 -24.59 -19.49
CA LEU A 28 5.25 -25.53 -19.32
C LEU A 28 5.56 -26.40 -20.55
N GLY A 29 4.77 -26.27 -21.62
CA GLY A 29 4.83 -27.18 -22.78
C GLY A 29 5.47 -26.67 -24.07
N ALA A 30 5.97 -25.42 -24.13
CA ALA A 30 6.50 -24.83 -25.37
C ALA A 30 7.98 -24.48 -25.22
N GLY A 31 8.89 -25.45 -25.32
CA GLY A 31 10.32 -25.17 -25.22
C GLY A 31 11.24 -26.34 -25.52
N ALA A 32 11.03 -27.04 -26.66
CA ALA A 32 12.07 -27.92 -27.19
C ALA A 32 12.30 -27.59 -28.68
N ALA A 33 12.95 -26.47 -28.98
CA ALA A 33 13.58 -26.22 -30.26
C ALA A 33 15.09 -26.38 -30.06
N HIS A 34 15.67 -27.36 -30.74
CA HIS A 34 17.11 -27.61 -30.72
C HIS A 34 17.87 -26.45 -31.38
N ALA A 35 18.68 -25.75 -30.59
CA ALA A 35 19.66 -24.81 -31.10
C ALA A 35 21.02 -25.52 -31.18
N GLN A 36 21.70 -25.37 -32.32
CA GLN A 36 23.08 -25.81 -32.52
C GLN A 36 24.02 -25.02 -31.59
N PRO A 37 25.15 -25.61 -31.15
CA PRO A 37 26.11 -24.95 -30.26
C PRO A 37 26.96 -23.96 -31.04
N GLU A 38 26.77 -22.66 -30.82
CA GLU A 38 27.77 -21.63 -31.12
C GLU A 38 28.85 -21.60 -30.03
N GLN A 39 30.09 -21.49 -30.44
CA GLN A 39 31.26 -21.42 -29.55
C GLN A 39 31.14 -20.17 -28.64
N PRO A 40 31.52 -20.29 -27.36
CA PRO A 40 31.44 -19.17 -26.42
C PRO A 40 32.53 -18.14 -26.73
N ALA A 41 32.13 -16.95 -27.18
CA ALA A 41 32.98 -15.77 -27.11
C ALA A 41 33.18 -15.41 -25.63
N THR A 42 34.38 -15.61 -25.11
CA THR A 42 34.77 -15.13 -23.79
C THR A 42 34.78 -13.60 -23.79
N LEU A 43 33.71 -13.00 -23.31
CA LEU A 43 33.69 -11.59 -22.95
C LEU A 43 34.62 -11.37 -21.74
N PRO A 44 35.40 -10.29 -21.68
CA PRO A 44 36.21 -9.98 -20.50
C PRO A 44 35.27 -9.82 -19.30
N ALA A 45 35.68 -10.41 -18.17
CA ALA A 45 34.96 -10.28 -16.91
C ALA A 45 34.79 -8.78 -16.58
N VAL A 46 33.61 -8.25 -16.73
CA VAL A 46 33.25 -6.95 -16.18
C VAL A 46 33.30 -7.12 -14.66
N GLN A 47 34.35 -6.61 -14.03
CA GLN A 47 34.32 -6.38 -12.60
C GLN A 47 33.27 -5.29 -12.35
N VAL A 48 32.06 -5.71 -12.05
CA VAL A 48 31.06 -4.84 -11.45
C VAL A 48 31.56 -4.53 -10.03
N LEU A 49 32.25 -3.42 -9.87
CA LEU A 49 32.38 -2.73 -8.59
C LEU A 49 30.99 -2.17 -8.25
N GLY A 50 30.08 -3.06 -7.87
CA GLY A 50 28.77 -2.67 -7.38
C GLY A 50 28.96 -1.93 -6.07
N THR A 51 28.62 -0.66 -6.02
CA THR A 51 28.24 -0.02 -4.76
C THR A 51 27.18 -0.92 -4.15
N GLY A 52 27.52 -1.63 -3.06
CA GLY A 52 26.67 -2.69 -2.52
C GLY A 52 25.27 -2.16 -2.20
N GLU A 53 24.20 -2.90 -2.55
CA GLU A 53 22.81 -2.55 -2.24
C GLU A 53 22.67 -2.20 -0.76
N THR A 54 21.99 -1.11 -0.46
CA THR A 54 21.68 -0.67 0.91
C THR A 54 20.19 -0.86 1.22
N ALA A 55 19.87 -0.92 2.51
CA ALA A 55 18.48 -1.09 2.96
C ALA A 55 17.51 0.01 2.50
N THR A 56 17.96 1.11 1.94
CA THR A 56 17.13 2.25 1.52
C THR A 56 17.50 2.82 0.16
N GLY A 57 18.52 2.24 -0.50
CA GLY A 57 18.98 2.65 -1.81
C GLY A 57 18.16 2.05 -2.97
N PRO A 58 18.50 2.43 -4.20
CA PRO A 58 17.91 1.84 -5.39
C PRO A 58 18.19 0.33 -5.47
N VAL A 59 17.29 -0.36 -6.18
CA VAL A 59 17.37 -1.80 -6.43
C VAL A 59 17.28 -2.02 -7.94
N ASP A 60 18.22 -2.78 -8.50
CA ASP A 60 18.15 -3.20 -9.89
C ASP A 60 17.23 -4.41 -10.04
N GLY A 61 16.27 -4.32 -10.95
CA GLY A 61 15.29 -5.38 -11.19
C GLY A 61 14.19 -5.46 -10.10
N TYR A 62 13.73 -6.67 -9.82
CA TYR A 62 12.57 -6.93 -8.95
C TYR A 62 12.93 -7.51 -7.59
N VAL A 63 14.20 -7.86 -7.33
CA VAL A 63 14.65 -8.51 -6.10
C VAL A 63 15.52 -7.59 -5.28
N ALA A 64 15.01 -7.12 -4.14
CA ALA A 64 15.82 -6.47 -3.13
C ALA A 64 16.46 -7.53 -2.23
N ARG A 65 17.69 -7.27 -1.79
CA ARG A 65 18.41 -8.18 -0.90
C ARG A 65 18.46 -7.71 0.53
N ARG A 66 18.18 -6.42 0.77
CA ARG A 66 18.33 -5.77 2.07
C ARG A 66 17.13 -4.86 2.37
N SER A 67 16.78 -4.79 3.66
CA SER A 67 15.76 -3.86 4.18
C SER A 67 16.08 -3.48 5.62
N ALA A 68 15.68 -2.28 6.02
CA ALA A 68 15.70 -1.85 7.41
C ALA A 68 14.33 -1.99 8.09
N THR A 69 13.26 -2.20 7.34
CA THR A 69 11.89 -2.22 7.87
C THR A 69 11.65 -3.36 8.85
N GLY A 70 12.29 -4.52 8.63
CA GLY A 70 12.14 -5.67 9.52
C GLY A 70 12.95 -5.62 10.82
N THR A 71 13.98 -4.78 10.92
CA THR A 71 14.94 -4.82 12.06
C THR A 71 15.37 -3.44 12.54
N LYS A 72 15.05 -2.36 11.85
CA LYS A 72 15.62 -1.00 12.01
C LYS A 72 17.15 -0.94 11.78
N THR A 73 17.74 -2.00 11.24
CA THR A 73 19.15 -2.08 10.85
C THR A 73 19.23 -2.46 9.38
N ASP A 74 20.34 -2.14 8.72
CA ASP A 74 20.59 -2.59 7.35
C ASP A 74 20.89 -4.10 7.34
N THR A 75 19.84 -4.91 7.17
CA THR A 75 19.87 -6.37 7.34
C THR A 75 19.51 -7.07 6.03
N PRO A 76 20.22 -8.15 5.65
CA PRO A 76 19.79 -9.00 4.54
C PRO A 76 18.38 -9.58 4.77
N LEU A 77 17.58 -9.62 3.71
CA LEU A 77 16.23 -10.21 3.79
C LEU A 77 16.28 -11.71 4.12
N SER A 78 17.34 -12.40 3.67
CA SER A 78 17.62 -13.81 4.01
C SER A 78 17.94 -14.05 5.49
N GLU A 79 18.22 -12.98 6.26
CA GLU A 79 18.55 -13.03 7.69
C GLU A 79 17.45 -12.40 8.57
N THR A 80 16.31 -12.04 7.98
CA THR A 80 15.19 -11.42 8.67
C THR A 80 14.09 -12.46 8.93
N PRO A 81 13.87 -12.92 10.17
CA PRO A 81 12.89 -13.97 10.49
C PRO A 81 11.45 -13.44 10.55
N GLN A 82 10.98 -12.83 9.48
CA GLN A 82 9.62 -12.32 9.29
C GLN A 82 9.33 -12.17 7.80
N ALA A 83 8.07 -12.34 7.42
CA ALA A 83 7.62 -12.11 6.06
C ALA A 83 7.66 -10.60 5.72
N ILE A 84 8.45 -10.25 4.71
CA ILE A 84 8.59 -8.89 4.18
C ILE A 84 8.68 -8.95 2.67
N THR A 85 7.97 -8.04 2.00
CA THR A 85 8.01 -7.86 0.56
C THR A 85 8.54 -6.47 0.26
N VAL A 86 9.57 -6.36 -0.59
CA VAL A 86 10.09 -5.10 -1.10
C VAL A 86 9.66 -4.93 -2.55
N ILE A 87 9.06 -3.81 -2.87
CA ILE A 87 8.57 -3.43 -4.20
C ILE A 87 9.47 -2.32 -4.73
N PRO A 88 10.46 -2.65 -5.59
CA PRO A 88 11.43 -1.69 -6.10
C PRO A 88 10.82 -0.72 -7.12
N ARG A 89 11.52 0.38 -7.36
CA ARG A 89 11.13 1.40 -8.33
C ARG A 89 10.88 0.85 -9.74
N GLU A 90 11.69 -0.11 -10.21
CA GLU A 90 11.52 -0.72 -11.52
C GLU A 90 10.16 -1.44 -11.63
N GLN A 91 9.75 -2.18 -10.60
CA GLN A 91 8.44 -2.84 -10.57
C GLN A 91 7.30 -1.81 -10.61
N ILE A 92 7.40 -0.73 -9.84
CA ILE A 92 6.40 0.36 -9.79
C ILE A 92 6.19 0.96 -11.19
N ILE A 93 7.29 1.24 -11.90
CA ILE A 93 7.26 1.83 -13.25
C ILE A 93 6.70 0.84 -14.28
N ASP A 94 7.15 -0.42 -14.25
CA ASP A 94 6.74 -1.43 -15.22
C ASP A 94 5.26 -1.80 -15.10
N GLN A 95 4.73 -1.81 -13.88
CA GLN A 95 3.31 -2.06 -13.62
C GLN A 95 2.42 -0.82 -13.80
N GLY A 96 3.02 0.35 -14.03
CA GLY A 96 2.29 1.61 -14.25
C GLY A 96 1.48 2.04 -13.03
N SER A 97 2.01 1.83 -11.81
CA SER A 97 1.33 2.18 -10.56
C SER A 97 1.17 3.68 -10.39
N GLN A 98 -0.05 4.14 -10.08
CA GLN A 98 -0.40 5.56 -10.00
C GLN A 98 -0.47 6.09 -8.56
N ASN A 99 -0.62 5.20 -7.61
CA ASN A 99 -0.75 5.50 -6.17
C ASN A 99 -0.10 4.36 -5.36
N VAL A 100 -0.01 4.53 -4.05
CA VAL A 100 0.65 3.54 -3.18
C VAL A 100 -0.07 2.20 -3.19
N GLN A 101 -1.41 2.18 -3.17
CA GLN A 101 -2.16 0.92 -3.21
C GLN A 101 -1.94 0.12 -4.51
N ASP A 102 -1.75 0.79 -5.66
CA ASP A 102 -1.48 0.13 -6.93
C ASP A 102 -0.13 -0.58 -6.94
N THR A 103 0.88 -0.04 -6.24
CA THR A 103 2.21 -0.68 -6.15
C THR A 103 2.14 -2.09 -5.59
N MET A 104 1.12 -2.37 -4.79
CA MET A 104 0.94 -3.64 -4.10
C MET A 104 0.02 -4.64 -4.84
N ASN A 105 -0.39 -4.34 -6.08
CA ASN A 105 -1.25 -5.22 -6.88
C ASN A 105 -0.69 -6.64 -7.08
N TYR A 106 0.63 -6.79 -6.97
CA TYR A 106 1.34 -8.06 -7.12
C TYR A 106 2.19 -8.37 -5.89
N ALA A 107 1.76 -7.97 -4.69
CA ALA A 107 2.45 -8.25 -3.42
C ALA A 107 1.75 -9.36 -2.64
N ALA A 108 2.52 -10.29 -2.08
CA ALA A 108 1.98 -11.37 -1.25
C ALA A 108 1.39 -10.86 0.07
N GLY A 109 0.34 -11.51 0.57
CA GLY A 109 -0.31 -11.16 1.84
C GLY A 109 -1.09 -9.86 1.83
N VAL A 110 -1.21 -9.19 0.68
CA VAL A 110 -1.85 -7.88 0.54
C VAL A 110 -3.08 -7.96 -0.36
N ARG A 111 -4.18 -7.39 0.09
CA ARG A 111 -5.32 -7.04 -0.75
C ARG A 111 -5.27 -5.53 -1.01
N PRO A 112 -4.82 -5.11 -2.18
CA PRO A 112 -4.82 -3.70 -2.58
C PRO A 112 -6.23 -3.24 -2.96
N ASN A 113 -6.42 -1.93 -3.07
CA ASN A 113 -7.66 -1.33 -3.58
C ASN A 113 -8.92 -1.85 -2.86
N ALA A 114 -8.89 -1.96 -1.53
CA ALA A 114 -9.93 -2.62 -0.75
C ALA A 114 -11.32 -1.98 -0.93
N TYR A 115 -11.37 -0.69 -1.27
CA TYR A 115 -12.58 0.06 -1.59
C TYR A 115 -12.57 0.63 -3.03
N GLY A 116 -11.77 0.06 -3.93
CA GLY A 116 -11.66 0.49 -5.33
C GLY A 116 -10.91 1.80 -5.51
N VAL A 117 -11.36 2.62 -6.47
CA VAL A 117 -10.75 3.93 -6.74
C VAL A 117 -11.22 4.92 -5.69
N ASP A 118 -10.30 5.37 -4.84
CA ASP A 118 -10.58 6.35 -3.81
C ASP A 118 -9.49 7.43 -3.75
N ASN A 119 -9.85 8.66 -4.09
CA ASN A 119 -8.92 9.79 -4.06
C ASN A 119 -8.60 10.28 -2.64
N ARG A 120 -9.34 9.82 -1.63
CA ARG A 120 -9.15 10.21 -0.23
C ARG A 120 -8.06 9.42 0.49
N GLY A 121 -7.67 8.24 -0.04
CA GLY A 121 -6.67 7.42 0.63
C GLY A 121 -6.21 6.21 -0.18
N ASP A 122 -5.14 5.57 0.30
CA ASP A 122 -4.62 4.30 -0.22
C ASP A 122 -5.07 3.16 0.71
N TYR A 123 -6.16 2.50 0.36
CA TYR A 123 -6.77 1.46 1.19
C TYR A 123 -6.28 0.08 0.81
N VAL A 124 -5.49 -0.48 1.68
CA VAL A 124 -4.97 -1.85 1.55
C VAL A 124 -5.30 -2.65 2.81
N ARG A 125 -5.35 -3.97 2.67
CA ARG A 125 -5.42 -4.87 3.82
C ARG A 125 -4.28 -5.86 3.76
N VAL A 126 -3.57 -6.01 4.88
CA VAL A 126 -2.51 -7.00 5.05
C VAL A 126 -3.02 -8.05 6.02
N ARG A 127 -3.10 -9.31 5.59
CA ARG A 127 -3.67 -10.42 6.39
C ARG A 127 -5.08 -10.10 6.95
N GLY A 128 -5.88 -9.35 6.16
CA GLY A 128 -7.25 -8.95 6.52
C GLY A 128 -7.38 -7.68 7.34
N VAL A 129 -6.28 -7.06 7.76
CA VAL A 129 -6.29 -5.87 8.62
C VAL A 129 -5.62 -4.71 7.89
N GLU A 130 -6.11 -3.49 8.08
CA GLU A 130 -5.50 -2.29 7.54
C GLU A 130 -4.13 -2.05 8.20
N PRO A 131 -3.03 -1.98 7.42
CA PRO A 131 -1.70 -1.71 7.97
C PRO A 131 -1.54 -0.23 8.35
N VAL A 132 -0.55 0.07 9.18
CA VAL A 132 -0.12 1.46 9.38
C VAL A 132 0.91 1.83 8.32
N GLN A 133 0.77 3.02 7.73
CA GLN A 133 1.74 3.55 6.77
C GLN A 133 2.86 4.31 7.50
N TYR A 134 4.06 4.14 6.99
CA TYR A 134 5.29 4.83 7.41
C TYR A 134 5.97 5.47 6.19
N LEU A 135 6.64 6.58 6.40
CA LEU A 135 7.56 7.16 5.43
C LEU A 135 8.94 7.27 6.08
N ASP A 136 9.95 6.63 5.47
CA ASP A 136 11.31 6.56 6.00
C ASP A 136 11.38 6.08 7.45
N GLY A 137 10.54 5.10 7.81
CA GLY A 137 10.48 4.52 9.15
C GLY A 137 9.75 5.36 10.21
N LEU A 138 9.26 6.54 9.87
CA LEU A 138 8.43 7.39 10.73
C LEU A 138 6.95 7.27 10.34
N ARG A 139 6.08 7.09 11.34
CA ARG A 139 4.65 6.89 11.13
C ARG A 139 4.02 8.03 10.34
N GLN A 140 3.15 7.68 9.39
CA GLN A 140 2.17 8.59 8.81
C GLN A 140 0.84 8.42 9.53
N PHE A 141 0.20 9.52 9.86
CA PHE A 141 -1.17 9.48 10.36
C PHE A 141 -2.08 9.43 9.15
N PHE A 142 -2.35 8.21 8.71
CA PHE A 142 -3.31 7.96 7.64
C PHE A 142 -4.72 7.99 8.23
N SER A 143 -5.56 8.81 7.66
CA SER A 143 -6.99 8.89 7.91
C SER A 143 -7.63 9.60 6.72
N PHE A 144 -8.95 9.77 6.71
CA PHE A 144 -9.64 10.67 5.76
C PHE A 144 -9.14 12.12 5.77
N ASN A 145 -8.19 12.43 6.62
CA ASN A 145 -7.71 13.78 6.88
C ASN A 145 -6.26 13.96 6.41
N ASN A 146 -5.74 13.04 5.60
CA ASN A 146 -4.37 13.11 5.08
C ASN A 146 -4.35 12.96 3.55
N PRO A 147 -3.48 13.71 2.86
CA PRO A 147 -3.23 13.48 1.45
C PRO A 147 -2.55 12.11 1.23
N ARG A 148 -2.82 11.49 0.09
CA ARG A 148 -2.09 10.30 -0.37
C ARG A 148 -0.64 10.66 -0.67
N THR A 149 0.30 9.75 -0.37
CA THR A 149 1.71 9.95 -0.70
C THR A 149 1.95 9.80 -2.20
N GLU A 150 2.74 10.73 -2.79
CA GLU A 150 3.11 10.67 -4.21
C GLU A 150 4.14 9.56 -4.46
N VAL A 151 3.76 8.61 -5.32
CA VAL A 151 4.58 7.42 -5.66
C VAL A 151 5.85 7.79 -6.43
N TYR A 152 5.82 8.83 -7.25
CA TYR A 152 7.00 9.28 -8.00
C TYR A 152 8.15 9.72 -7.07
N GLY A 153 7.82 10.19 -5.86
CA GLY A 153 8.79 10.55 -4.83
C GLY A 153 9.43 9.36 -4.10
N LEU A 154 9.01 8.12 -4.39
CA LEU A 154 9.46 6.93 -3.67
C LEU A 154 10.53 6.16 -4.46
N GLU A 155 11.50 5.63 -3.73
CA GLU A 155 12.50 4.68 -4.22
C GLU A 155 11.93 3.25 -4.21
N ARG A 156 11.19 2.89 -3.16
CA ARG A 156 10.55 1.59 -3.01
C ARG A 156 9.45 1.60 -1.96
N VAL A 157 8.59 0.60 -1.99
CA VAL A 157 7.54 0.34 -1.00
C VAL A 157 7.84 -1.00 -0.34
N GLU A 158 7.79 -1.04 0.99
CA GLU A 158 8.09 -2.24 1.77
C GLU A 158 6.88 -2.64 2.61
N VAL A 159 6.47 -3.89 2.53
CA VAL A 159 5.36 -4.44 3.31
C VAL A 159 5.90 -5.44 4.32
N LEU A 160 5.91 -5.07 5.59
CA LEU A 160 6.21 -5.96 6.71
C LEU A 160 4.91 -6.54 7.23
N ARG A 161 4.73 -7.86 7.08
CA ARG A 161 3.49 -8.56 7.41
C ARG A 161 3.46 -9.01 8.86
N GLY A 162 2.30 -8.85 9.50
CA GLY A 162 2.08 -9.20 10.90
C GLY A 162 2.49 -8.13 11.91
N PRO A 163 2.24 -8.35 13.20
CA PRO A 163 2.48 -7.39 14.26
C PRO A 163 3.90 -6.85 14.29
N SER A 164 4.06 -5.52 14.43
CA SER A 164 5.38 -4.87 14.39
C SER A 164 5.58 -3.81 15.48
N SER A 165 4.73 -3.82 16.52
CA SER A 165 4.76 -2.77 17.55
C SER A 165 6.06 -2.75 18.37
N MET A 166 6.79 -3.87 18.45
CA MET A 166 8.08 -3.88 19.12
C MET A 166 9.10 -2.94 18.47
N LEU A 167 9.01 -2.72 17.16
CA LEU A 167 9.89 -1.77 16.45
C LEU A 167 9.27 -0.37 16.31
N TYR A 168 7.95 -0.28 16.17
CA TYR A 168 7.27 0.90 15.64
C TYR A 168 6.23 1.51 16.61
N GLY A 169 6.04 0.92 17.80
CA GLY A 169 5.07 1.39 18.78
C GLY A 169 3.64 1.03 18.44
N GLN A 170 2.70 1.92 18.72
CA GLN A 170 1.30 1.67 18.40
C GLN A 170 1.12 1.34 16.92
N GLY A 171 0.41 0.26 16.60
CA GLY A 171 0.29 -0.17 15.22
C GLY A 171 -0.67 -1.32 15.00
N SER A 172 -0.96 -1.55 13.73
CA SER A 172 -1.87 -2.59 13.25
C SER A 172 -1.33 -3.99 13.51
N THR A 173 -2.25 -4.93 13.66
CA THR A 173 -1.96 -6.36 13.73
C THR A 173 -1.61 -6.94 12.35
N GLY A 174 -2.10 -6.33 11.27
CA GLY A 174 -1.77 -6.72 9.89
C GLY A 174 -0.33 -6.43 9.51
N GLY A 175 0.28 -5.41 10.11
CA GLY A 175 1.64 -4.99 9.81
C GLY A 175 1.76 -3.53 9.41
N ILE A 176 2.81 -3.22 8.65
CA ILE A 176 3.10 -1.87 8.18
C ILE A 176 3.42 -1.86 6.68
N VAL A 177 3.12 -0.73 6.05
CA VAL A 177 3.62 -0.36 4.73
C VAL A 177 4.60 0.79 4.92
N ASN A 178 5.89 0.53 4.70
CA ASN A 178 6.94 1.55 4.81
C ASN A 178 7.30 2.06 3.41
N LEU A 179 7.12 3.35 3.21
CA LEU A 179 7.45 4.07 2.00
C LEU A 179 8.86 4.63 2.15
N VAL A 180 9.75 4.31 1.23
CA VAL A 180 11.13 4.80 1.25
C VAL A 180 11.27 5.90 0.21
N SER A 181 11.59 7.12 0.67
CA SER A 181 11.74 8.27 -0.20
C SER A 181 13.04 8.20 -1.01
N LYS A 182 13.04 8.80 -2.18
CA LYS A 182 14.23 9.03 -3.00
C LYS A 182 15.20 9.95 -2.25
N ARG A 183 16.49 9.58 -2.23
CA ARG A 183 17.56 10.32 -1.53
C ARG A 183 18.63 10.79 -2.50
N PRO A 184 19.40 11.87 -2.17
CA PRO A 184 20.54 12.30 -2.95
C PRO A 184 21.52 11.17 -3.27
N GLN A 185 22.04 11.15 -4.50
CA GLN A 185 22.99 10.17 -5.00
C GLN A 185 24.34 10.86 -5.30
N ALA A 186 25.43 10.11 -5.19
CA ALA A 186 26.77 10.63 -5.47
C ALA A 186 27.03 10.80 -6.98
N GLU A 187 26.32 10.04 -7.81
CA GLU A 187 26.42 10.16 -9.26
C GLU A 187 25.41 11.18 -9.79
N GLN A 188 25.89 12.03 -10.72
CA GLN A 188 25.01 12.98 -11.42
C GLN A 188 24.07 12.19 -12.33
N GLN A 189 22.76 12.30 -12.09
CA GLN A 189 21.74 11.68 -12.91
C GLN A 189 20.43 12.45 -12.83
N GLY A 190 19.62 12.31 -13.87
CA GLY A 190 18.33 12.93 -13.90
C GLY A 190 17.35 12.23 -14.82
N GLU A 191 16.06 12.50 -14.59
CA GLU A 191 14.96 12.06 -15.44
C GLU A 191 13.96 13.20 -15.57
N ILE A 192 13.54 13.49 -16.81
CA ILE A 192 12.37 14.31 -17.10
C ILE A 192 11.40 13.44 -17.88
N GLY A 193 10.15 13.38 -17.42
CA GLY A 193 9.13 12.51 -17.98
C GLY A 193 7.80 13.22 -18.22
N VAL A 194 7.04 12.68 -19.17
CA VAL A 194 5.65 13.05 -19.43
C VAL A 194 4.79 11.80 -19.45
N GLN A 195 3.54 11.93 -18.98
CA GLN A 195 2.56 10.86 -19.06
C GLN A 195 1.24 11.41 -19.61
N LEU A 196 0.61 10.63 -20.49
CA LEU A 196 -0.71 10.88 -21.06
C LEU A 196 -1.57 9.63 -20.84
N GLY A 197 -2.82 9.82 -20.44
CA GLY A 197 -3.71 8.70 -20.18
C GLY A 197 -5.17 8.97 -20.49
N ASN A 198 -5.99 7.93 -20.39
CA ASN A 198 -7.43 8.13 -20.36
C ASN A 198 -7.84 8.94 -19.11
N PHE A 199 -9.10 9.38 -19.06
CA PHE A 199 -9.60 10.35 -18.08
C PHE A 199 -8.82 11.69 -18.13
N ASN A 200 -8.48 12.16 -19.34
CA ASN A 200 -7.77 13.42 -19.62
C ASN A 200 -6.44 13.60 -18.87
N ARG A 201 -5.84 12.49 -18.38
CA ARG A 201 -4.60 12.55 -17.61
C ARG A 201 -3.45 13.13 -18.41
N ARG A 202 -2.83 14.14 -17.85
CA ARG A 202 -1.61 14.79 -18.31
C ARG A 202 -0.70 15.02 -17.10
N GLU A 203 0.53 14.56 -17.21
CA GLU A 203 1.48 14.66 -16.11
C GLU A 203 2.87 14.97 -16.63
N ILE A 204 3.56 15.87 -15.94
CA ILE A 204 4.99 16.13 -16.11
C ILE A 204 5.68 15.82 -14.80
N GLN A 205 6.86 15.19 -14.88
CA GLN A 205 7.65 14.81 -13.74
C GLN A 205 9.14 15.04 -13.99
N ALA A 206 9.87 15.36 -12.93
CA ALA A 206 11.30 15.57 -12.95
C ALA A 206 11.96 15.03 -11.69
N ASP A 207 13.12 14.42 -11.83
CA ASP A 207 13.93 13.89 -10.75
C ASP A 207 15.41 14.11 -11.10
N ILE A 208 16.10 14.96 -10.34
CA ILE A 208 17.50 15.35 -10.62
C ILE A 208 18.30 15.21 -9.33
N THR A 209 19.43 14.52 -9.39
CA THR A 209 20.31 14.29 -8.25
C THR A 209 21.77 14.31 -8.67
N GLY A 210 22.67 14.61 -7.72
CA GLY A 210 24.10 14.56 -7.94
C GLY A 210 24.90 15.29 -6.84
N PRO A 211 26.21 15.37 -7.01
CA PRO A 211 27.07 16.16 -6.12
C PRO A 211 26.85 17.66 -6.35
N LEU A 212 26.75 18.42 -5.25
CA LEU A 212 26.68 19.88 -5.28
C LEU A 212 28.09 20.49 -5.19
N THR A 213 29.05 19.77 -4.61
CA THR A 213 30.46 20.17 -4.45
C THR A 213 31.38 19.16 -5.11
N GLU A 214 32.53 19.60 -5.61
CA GLU A 214 33.51 18.75 -6.33
C GLU A 214 34.08 17.61 -5.44
N ASP A 215 34.16 17.85 -4.12
CA ASP A 215 34.62 16.86 -3.14
C ASP A 215 33.55 15.81 -2.78
N GLY A 216 32.33 15.95 -3.33
CA GLY A 216 31.22 15.04 -3.08
C GLY A 216 30.68 15.08 -1.64
N GLN A 217 31.08 16.05 -0.81
CA GLN A 217 30.58 16.16 0.56
C GLN A 217 29.10 16.62 0.62
N TRP A 218 28.67 17.39 -0.36
CA TRP A 218 27.28 17.82 -0.48
C TRP A 218 26.63 17.21 -1.70
N LEU A 219 25.50 16.53 -1.47
CA LEU A 219 24.69 15.93 -2.52
C LEU A 219 23.29 16.54 -2.48
N TYR A 220 22.67 16.68 -3.64
CA TYR A 220 21.30 17.18 -3.74
C TYR A 220 20.40 16.23 -4.51
N ARG A 221 19.10 16.30 -4.25
CA ARG A 221 18.05 15.74 -5.09
C ARG A 221 16.83 16.65 -5.09
N VAL A 222 16.21 16.80 -6.25
CA VAL A 222 14.94 17.50 -6.40
C VAL A 222 14.00 16.59 -7.18
N VAL A 223 12.86 16.26 -6.60
CA VAL A 223 11.79 15.52 -7.26
C VAL A 223 10.57 16.43 -7.37
N ALA A 224 10.00 16.55 -8.58
CA ALA A 224 8.85 17.38 -8.85
C ALA A 224 7.86 16.68 -9.76
N LEU A 225 6.56 16.98 -9.59
CA LEU A 225 5.48 16.47 -10.42
C LEU A 225 4.35 17.49 -10.49
N GLY A 226 3.78 17.63 -11.69
CA GLY A 226 2.53 18.34 -11.93
C GLY A 226 1.57 17.46 -12.72
N ARG A 227 0.35 17.29 -12.24
CA ARG A 227 -0.70 16.46 -12.85
C ARG A 227 -2.00 17.22 -12.96
N ASP A 228 -2.64 17.09 -14.12
CA ASP A 228 -4.01 17.49 -14.43
C ASP A 228 -4.73 16.22 -14.92
N SER A 229 -5.81 15.80 -14.24
CA SER A 229 -6.47 14.53 -14.52
C SER A 229 -7.91 14.52 -14.01
N ASP A 230 -8.81 13.98 -14.83
CA ASP A 230 -10.10 13.48 -14.35
C ASP A 230 -9.93 12.07 -13.76
N THR A 231 -11.06 11.51 -13.30
CA THR A 231 -11.16 10.10 -12.86
C THR A 231 -12.23 9.35 -13.68
N GLN A 232 -12.42 8.06 -13.38
CA GLN A 232 -13.55 7.31 -13.96
C GLN A 232 -14.92 7.81 -13.50
N VAL A 233 -14.99 8.55 -12.39
CA VAL A 233 -16.23 9.13 -11.84
C VAL A 233 -16.38 10.55 -12.38
N GLN A 234 -17.54 10.85 -12.96
CA GLN A 234 -17.81 12.18 -13.52
C GLN A 234 -17.65 13.26 -12.45
N TYR A 235 -17.13 14.43 -12.84
CA TYR A 235 -16.88 15.60 -11.99
C TYR A 235 -15.82 15.41 -10.88
N ALA A 236 -15.26 14.21 -10.68
CA ALA A 236 -14.20 13.98 -9.73
C ALA A 236 -12.84 14.10 -10.41
N GLN A 237 -12.04 15.12 -10.02
CA GLN A 237 -10.68 15.38 -10.50
C GLN A 237 -9.65 14.63 -9.66
N ASP A 238 -8.39 14.54 -10.15
CA ASP A 238 -7.22 14.01 -9.46
C ASP A 238 -5.96 14.82 -9.83
N ASP A 239 -6.04 16.16 -9.64
CA ASP A 239 -4.94 17.07 -9.91
C ASP A 239 -3.94 17.08 -8.76
N ARG A 240 -2.64 17.22 -9.07
CA ARG A 240 -1.59 17.25 -8.06
C ARG A 240 -0.43 18.12 -8.46
N MET A 241 0.10 18.85 -7.48
CA MET A 241 1.42 19.46 -7.51
C MET A 241 2.26 18.87 -6.38
N PHE A 242 3.48 18.45 -6.71
CA PHE A 242 4.41 17.84 -5.75
C PHE A 242 5.82 18.36 -5.98
N LEU A 243 6.50 18.70 -4.87
CA LEU A 243 7.90 19.12 -4.87
C LEU A 243 8.59 18.55 -3.62
N ALA A 244 9.71 17.87 -3.80
CA ALA A 244 10.49 17.25 -2.71
C ALA A 244 12.00 17.49 -2.92
N PRO A 245 12.55 18.62 -2.44
CA PRO A 245 13.98 18.85 -2.37
C PRO A 245 14.61 18.11 -1.19
N SER A 246 15.82 17.61 -1.37
CA SER A 246 16.64 17.04 -0.30
C SER A 246 18.12 17.35 -0.49
N LEU A 247 18.84 17.44 0.63
CA LEU A 247 20.25 17.80 0.67
C LEU A 247 20.98 16.86 1.65
N THR A 248 22.01 16.18 1.21
CA THR A 248 22.83 15.33 2.07
C THR A 248 24.20 15.98 2.27
N TRP A 249 24.59 16.13 3.54
CA TRP A 249 25.95 16.48 3.94
C TRP A 249 26.65 15.24 4.48
N GLN A 250 27.76 14.87 3.85
CA GLN A 250 28.56 13.69 4.20
C GLN A 250 30.03 14.08 4.25
N PRO A 251 30.48 14.73 5.34
CA PRO A 251 31.87 15.21 5.46
C PRO A 251 32.89 14.07 5.56
N SER A 252 32.43 12.85 5.81
CA SER A 252 33.26 11.65 5.89
C SER A 252 32.40 10.40 5.67
N ALA A 253 33.03 9.25 5.45
CA ALA A 253 32.33 7.95 5.40
C ALA A 253 31.63 7.57 6.73
N ALA A 254 31.96 8.26 7.83
CA ALA A 254 31.36 8.00 9.14
C ALA A 254 30.11 8.83 9.41
N THR A 255 29.91 9.97 8.75
CA THR A 255 28.84 10.93 9.07
C THR A 255 28.02 11.25 7.84
N SER A 256 26.70 11.14 7.96
CA SER A 256 25.74 11.57 6.96
C SER A 256 24.55 12.27 7.61
N LEU A 257 24.17 13.42 7.08
CA LEU A 257 22.98 14.16 7.44
C LEU A 257 22.19 14.50 6.17
N THR A 258 21.03 13.92 6.00
CA THR A 258 20.12 14.23 4.89
C THR A 258 18.97 15.10 5.41
N LEU A 259 18.90 16.34 4.96
CA LEU A 259 17.77 17.24 5.15
C LEU A 259 16.74 16.97 4.06
N GLN A 260 15.47 16.86 4.43
CA GLN A 260 14.37 16.57 3.52
C GLN A 260 13.24 17.58 3.73
N ALA A 261 12.66 18.04 2.62
CA ALA A 261 11.41 18.75 2.63
C ALA A 261 10.50 18.22 1.52
N SER A 262 9.19 18.32 1.71
CA SER A 262 8.24 18.08 0.63
C SER A 262 7.00 18.93 0.80
N TRP A 263 6.47 19.39 -0.32
CA TRP A 263 5.19 20.07 -0.42
C TRP A 263 4.33 19.34 -1.46
N GLN A 264 3.08 19.09 -1.10
CA GLN A 264 2.10 18.48 -1.98
C GLN A 264 0.79 19.23 -1.84
N LYS A 265 0.16 19.49 -3.00
CA LYS A 265 -1.18 20.06 -3.07
C LYS A 265 -1.99 19.28 -4.07
N ASP A 266 -3.14 18.78 -3.61
CA ASP A 266 -4.10 18.07 -4.43
C ASP A 266 -5.38 18.90 -4.57
N ARG A 267 -5.92 18.94 -5.78
CA ARG A 267 -7.32 19.29 -6.03
C ARG A 267 -8.01 18.04 -6.53
N SER A 268 -8.94 17.54 -5.74
CA SER A 268 -9.62 16.32 -6.12
C SER A 268 -11.08 16.31 -5.68
N GLY A 269 -11.88 15.47 -6.35
CA GLY A 269 -13.23 15.17 -5.95
C GLY A 269 -13.33 13.81 -5.28
N THR A 270 -14.48 13.51 -4.71
CA THR A 270 -14.73 12.19 -4.12
C THR A 270 -15.13 11.19 -5.22
N THR A 271 -14.39 10.13 -5.35
CA THR A 271 -14.71 9.03 -6.27
C THR A 271 -15.61 7.97 -5.63
N GLN A 272 -15.76 7.99 -4.32
CA GLN A 272 -16.58 7.05 -3.57
C GLN A 272 -18.04 7.47 -3.60
N SER A 273 -18.86 6.66 -4.28
CA SER A 273 -20.28 6.95 -4.47
C SER A 273 -21.20 6.21 -3.51
N PHE A 274 -20.71 5.29 -2.67
CA PHE A 274 -21.49 4.51 -1.68
C PHE A 274 -22.80 3.97 -2.28
N LEU A 275 -22.68 3.25 -3.40
CA LEU A 275 -23.86 2.85 -4.19
C LEU A 275 -24.62 1.70 -3.51
N PRO A 276 -25.97 1.69 -3.57
CA PRO A 276 -26.77 0.62 -2.96
C PRO A 276 -26.51 -0.74 -3.61
N TRP A 277 -26.84 -1.82 -2.89
CA TRP A 277 -26.73 -3.19 -3.41
C TRP A 277 -27.56 -3.40 -4.68
N SER A 278 -28.82 -2.91 -4.68
CA SER A 278 -29.67 -2.93 -5.87
C SER A 278 -29.14 -1.97 -6.93
N GLY A 279 -28.86 -2.49 -8.10
CA GLY A 279 -28.23 -1.76 -9.21
C GLY A 279 -26.68 -1.84 -9.22
N THR A 280 -26.08 -2.50 -8.22
CA THR A 280 -24.65 -2.88 -8.24
C THR A 280 -24.52 -4.40 -8.31
N VAL A 281 -24.46 -5.09 -7.18
CA VAL A 281 -24.33 -6.55 -7.11
C VAL A 281 -25.68 -7.24 -7.27
N ASP A 282 -26.75 -6.64 -6.75
CA ASP A 282 -28.12 -7.14 -6.87
C ASP A 282 -28.85 -6.51 -8.06
N HIS A 283 -29.89 -7.21 -8.51
CA HIS A 283 -30.71 -6.78 -9.64
C HIS A 283 -31.49 -5.50 -9.29
N ASN A 284 -31.60 -4.58 -10.27
CA ASN A 284 -32.47 -3.42 -10.24
C ASN A 284 -33.27 -3.36 -11.54
N PRO A 285 -34.57 -3.01 -11.53
CA PRO A 285 -35.39 -2.90 -12.74
C PRO A 285 -34.80 -1.98 -13.83
N ASN A 286 -34.03 -0.96 -13.41
CA ASN A 286 -33.39 0.00 -14.31
C ASN A 286 -32.01 -0.46 -14.79
N GLY A 287 -31.58 -1.68 -14.45
CA GLY A 287 -30.29 -2.23 -14.76
C GLY A 287 -29.20 -1.79 -13.81
N ARG A 288 -27.95 -1.85 -14.28
CA ARG A 288 -26.77 -1.55 -13.46
C ARG A 288 -26.51 -0.05 -13.41
N ILE A 289 -26.23 0.48 -12.21
CA ILE A 289 -25.79 1.87 -12.04
C ILE A 289 -24.45 2.04 -12.78
N PRO A 290 -24.31 3.07 -13.62
CA PRO A 290 -23.05 3.29 -14.35
C PRO A 290 -21.86 3.50 -13.41
N THR A 291 -20.70 2.88 -13.69
CA THR A 291 -19.47 3.03 -12.89
C THR A 291 -18.93 4.46 -12.82
N ARG A 292 -19.35 5.31 -13.77
CA ARG A 292 -19.02 6.74 -13.79
C ARG A 292 -19.98 7.60 -12.96
N ARG A 293 -20.97 6.99 -12.27
CA ARG A 293 -22.00 7.74 -11.54
C ARG A 293 -21.36 8.53 -10.41
N PHE A 294 -21.57 9.84 -10.45
CA PHE A 294 -21.23 10.76 -9.39
C PHE A 294 -22.45 10.94 -8.49
N ALA A 295 -22.29 10.71 -7.20
CA ALA A 295 -23.40 10.77 -6.25
C ALA A 295 -23.46 12.08 -5.45
N SER A 296 -22.44 12.93 -5.57
CA SER A 296 -22.38 14.23 -4.92
C SER A 296 -22.94 15.36 -5.83
N GLU A 297 -22.57 16.62 -5.59
CA GLU A 297 -22.98 17.78 -6.38
C GLU A 297 -21.77 18.45 -7.05
N PRO A 298 -21.78 18.65 -8.38
CA PRO A 298 -20.73 19.40 -9.08
C PRO A 298 -20.59 20.82 -8.53
N GLY A 299 -19.36 21.25 -8.28
CA GLY A 299 -19.04 22.55 -7.70
C GLY A 299 -19.17 22.63 -6.17
N PHE A 300 -19.80 21.67 -5.52
CA PHE A 300 -19.79 21.51 -4.07
C PHE A 300 -18.76 20.50 -3.61
N ASP A 301 -18.70 19.33 -4.28
CA ASP A 301 -17.81 18.24 -3.94
C ASP A 301 -16.33 18.66 -4.04
N ALA A 302 -15.57 18.30 -3.02
CA ALA A 302 -14.12 18.54 -2.97
C ALA A 302 -13.44 17.56 -2.00
N TYR A 303 -12.25 17.16 -2.33
CA TYR A 303 -11.27 16.58 -1.42
C TYR A 303 -9.92 17.22 -1.69
N ASP A 304 -9.85 18.53 -1.40
CA ASP A 304 -8.64 19.32 -1.62
C ASP A 304 -7.70 19.16 -0.44
N THR A 305 -6.43 18.86 -0.70
CA THR A 305 -5.45 18.63 0.36
C THR A 305 -4.19 19.46 0.15
N GLU A 306 -3.56 19.87 1.24
CA GLU A 306 -2.25 20.49 1.22
C GLU A 306 -1.41 19.94 2.37
N GLN A 307 -0.17 19.51 2.07
CA GLN A 307 0.76 18.98 3.07
C GLN A 307 2.15 19.54 2.88
N PHE A 308 2.78 19.88 3.99
CA PHE A 308 4.18 20.25 4.07
C PHE A 308 4.90 19.36 5.09
N ASN A 309 6.01 18.76 4.68
CA ASN A 309 6.91 18.00 5.52
C ASN A 309 8.29 18.65 5.55
N VAL A 310 8.92 18.62 6.72
CA VAL A 310 10.35 18.95 6.87
C VAL A 310 10.96 18.01 7.89
N GLY A 311 12.17 17.54 7.63
CA GLY A 311 12.84 16.60 8.53
C GLY A 311 14.29 16.36 8.16
N TRP A 312 14.89 15.41 8.89
CA TRP A 312 16.24 14.95 8.63
C TRP A 312 16.40 13.49 8.97
N LEU A 313 17.39 12.88 8.31
CA LEU A 313 17.93 11.57 8.60
C LEU A 313 19.42 11.78 8.92
N PHE A 314 19.84 11.42 10.12
CA PHE A 314 21.22 11.54 10.58
C PHE A 314 21.78 10.17 10.92
N GLU A 315 23.00 9.89 10.48
CA GLU A 315 23.76 8.71 10.84
C GLU A 315 25.20 9.11 11.16
N HIS A 316 25.73 8.58 12.27
CA HIS A 316 27.15 8.73 12.61
C HIS A 316 27.71 7.42 13.18
N LYS A 317 28.82 6.96 12.59
CA LYS A 317 29.63 5.83 13.06
C LYS A 317 30.75 6.36 13.96
N PHE A 318 30.68 6.09 15.25
CA PHE A 318 31.75 6.45 16.19
C PHE A 318 33.01 5.61 15.95
N ASN A 319 32.79 4.34 15.59
CA ASN A 319 33.82 3.35 15.25
C ASN A 319 33.14 2.15 14.56
N ASP A 320 33.86 1.06 14.34
CA ASP A 320 33.34 -0.15 13.68
C ASP A 320 32.26 -0.87 14.52
N THR A 321 32.19 -0.60 15.83
CA THR A 321 31.23 -1.21 16.74
C THR A 321 29.95 -0.39 16.89
N TRP A 322 30.06 0.91 17.04
CA TRP A 322 28.96 1.76 17.46
C TRP A 322 28.55 2.78 16.42
N LYS A 323 27.25 2.83 16.16
CA LYS A 323 26.61 3.77 15.22
C LYS A 323 25.32 4.33 15.82
N VAL A 324 25.14 5.64 15.72
CA VAL A 324 23.88 6.32 16.09
C VAL A 324 23.10 6.69 14.83
N ARG A 325 21.78 6.55 14.90
CA ARG A 325 20.85 7.07 13.90
C ARG A 325 19.80 7.92 14.57
N GLN A 326 19.39 8.98 13.88
CA GLN A 326 18.27 9.82 14.26
C GLN A 326 17.45 10.16 13.02
N SER A 327 16.14 9.97 13.11
CA SER A 327 15.15 10.42 12.12
C SER A 327 14.18 11.40 12.77
N PHE A 328 13.89 12.47 12.09
CA PHE A 328 12.95 13.49 12.53
C PHE A 328 12.06 13.94 11.39
N ARG A 329 10.77 14.16 11.65
CA ARG A 329 9.84 14.79 10.71
C ARG A 329 8.79 15.63 11.43
N ASN A 330 8.57 16.84 10.92
CA ASN A 330 7.42 17.69 11.23
C ASN A 330 6.52 17.75 10.01
N THR A 331 5.25 17.47 10.16
CA THR A 331 4.24 17.51 9.11
C THR A 331 3.13 18.48 9.50
N VAL A 332 2.72 19.31 8.57
CA VAL A 332 1.49 20.11 8.65
C VAL A 332 0.65 19.75 7.45
N SER A 333 -0.61 19.36 7.66
CA SER A 333 -1.55 19.10 6.59
C SER A 333 -2.91 19.73 6.87
N SER A 334 -3.64 20.01 5.80
CA SER A 334 -5.03 20.47 5.82
C SER A 334 -5.80 19.80 4.71
N VAL A 335 -7.09 19.60 4.94
CA VAL A 335 -8.03 19.05 3.97
C VAL A 335 -9.28 19.92 3.94
N ASP A 336 -9.83 20.17 2.74
CA ASP A 336 -11.19 20.67 2.53
C ASP A 336 -12.00 19.51 1.95
N TYR A 337 -12.71 18.79 2.80
CA TYR A 337 -13.55 17.68 2.41
C TYR A 337 -15.02 18.08 2.43
N LYS A 338 -15.69 17.96 1.29
CA LYS A 338 -17.12 18.16 1.11
C LYS A 338 -17.65 17.12 0.15
N SER A 339 -18.69 16.40 0.54
CA SER A 339 -19.31 15.43 -0.35
C SER A 339 -20.76 15.16 0.06
N LEU A 340 -21.57 14.71 -0.92
CA LEU A 340 -22.84 14.03 -0.67
C LEU A 340 -22.72 12.57 -1.13
N TYR A 341 -23.39 11.71 -0.44
CA TYR A 341 -23.44 10.28 -0.77
C TYR A 341 -24.80 9.68 -0.41
N PRO A 342 -25.23 8.60 -1.10
CA PRO A 342 -26.48 7.90 -0.81
C PRO A 342 -26.58 7.52 0.66
N ASN A 343 -27.78 7.72 1.23
CA ASN A 343 -28.08 7.26 2.59
C ASN A 343 -28.41 5.76 2.55
N VAL A 344 -27.41 4.94 2.77
CA VAL A 344 -27.49 3.48 2.75
C VAL A 344 -27.54 2.85 4.15
N TYR A 345 -27.64 3.68 5.19
CA TYR A 345 -27.47 3.27 6.58
C TYR A 345 -28.79 3.05 7.33
N GLY A 346 -28.72 2.35 8.47
CA GLY A 346 -29.83 2.13 9.38
C GLY A 346 -30.95 1.30 8.76
N ASP A 347 -32.21 1.75 8.91
CA ASP A 347 -33.39 1.05 8.40
C ASP A 347 -33.43 0.93 6.87
N ARG A 348 -32.58 1.66 6.17
CA ARG A 348 -32.44 1.63 4.71
C ARG A 348 -31.30 0.74 4.23
N ARG A 349 -30.73 -0.06 5.10
CA ARG A 349 -29.64 -0.98 4.76
C ARG A 349 -30.04 -1.89 3.59
N GLY A 350 -29.34 -1.73 2.47
CA GLY A 350 -29.57 -2.51 1.26
C GLY A 350 -30.72 -2.05 0.36
N ASP A 351 -31.66 -1.28 0.88
CA ASP A 351 -32.76 -0.65 0.12
C ASP A 351 -32.77 0.86 0.39
N SER A 352 -31.97 1.57 -0.40
CA SER A 352 -31.77 3.02 -0.24
C SER A 352 -32.70 3.87 -1.09
N TYR A 353 -33.57 3.25 -1.90
CA TYR A 353 -34.46 3.96 -2.81
C TYR A 353 -35.69 4.50 -2.08
N ILE A 354 -36.09 5.71 -2.49
CA ILE A 354 -37.27 6.41 -1.94
C ILE A 354 -38.47 6.42 -2.87
N ASP A 355 -38.30 5.92 -4.11
CA ASP A 355 -39.32 5.80 -5.14
C ASP A 355 -39.60 4.33 -5.49
N PRO A 356 -40.85 3.97 -5.89
CA PRO A 356 -41.18 2.60 -6.29
C PRO A 356 -40.40 2.11 -7.52
N GLU A 357 -39.96 3.02 -8.38
CA GLU A 357 -39.20 2.76 -9.58
C GLU A 357 -37.73 2.37 -9.27
N GLN A 358 -37.30 2.50 -8.02
CA GLN A 358 -35.92 2.22 -7.56
C GLN A 358 -34.85 3.00 -8.35
N THR A 359 -35.07 4.30 -8.53
CA THR A 359 -34.16 5.19 -9.25
C THR A 359 -33.52 6.24 -8.38
N THR A 360 -34.21 6.71 -7.36
CA THR A 360 -33.88 7.89 -6.55
C THR A 360 -33.53 7.50 -5.13
N VAL A 361 -32.42 8.04 -4.61
CA VAL A 361 -31.93 7.82 -3.25
C VAL A 361 -31.90 9.12 -2.46
N ASP A 362 -32.16 9.04 -1.15
CA ASP A 362 -31.79 10.12 -0.23
C ASP A 362 -30.27 10.24 -0.15
N ARG A 363 -29.79 11.45 0.12
CA ARG A 363 -28.37 11.69 0.33
C ARG A 363 -28.08 12.31 1.70
N TYR A 364 -26.89 12.00 2.19
CA TYR A 364 -26.24 12.67 3.30
C TYR A 364 -25.12 13.57 2.78
N TYR A 365 -24.98 14.80 3.31
CA TYR A 365 -23.77 15.58 3.12
C TYR A 365 -22.87 15.45 4.33
N TYR A 366 -21.58 15.47 4.06
CA TYR A 366 -20.52 15.51 5.06
C TYR A 366 -19.48 16.53 4.67
N ILE A 367 -19.16 17.42 5.61
CA ILE A 367 -18.12 18.44 5.45
C ILE A 367 -17.17 18.29 6.61
N ASN A 368 -15.87 18.27 6.32
CA ASN A 368 -14.84 18.22 7.35
C ASN A 368 -13.59 18.98 6.87
N LYS A 369 -13.12 19.94 7.69
CA LYS A 369 -11.94 20.76 7.39
C LYS A 369 -10.87 20.60 8.46
N PRO A 370 -10.22 19.43 8.56
CA PRO A 370 -9.19 19.19 9.53
C PRO A 370 -7.90 19.92 9.18
N ARG A 371 -7.22 20.36 10.23
CA ARG A 371 -5.83 20.82 10.19
C ARG A 371 -5.03 20.01 11.18
N MET A 372 -4.04 19.30 10.68
CA MET A 372 -3.22 18.40 11.47
C MET A 372 -1.77 18.87 11.52
N ARG A 373 -1.15 18.67 12.69
CA ARG A 373 0.29 18.84 12.86
C ARG A 373 0.86 17.63 13.61
N THR A 374 1.92 17.05 13.05
CA THR A 374 2.65 15.95 13.68
C THR A 374 4.12 16.31 13.87
N LEU A 375 4.70 15.83 14.96
CA LEU A 375 6.13 15.83 15.20
C LEU A 375 6.53 14.41 15.58
N LEU A 376 7.50 13.86 14.83
CA LEU A 376 7.99 12.50 15.00
C LEU A 376 9.51 12.52 15.12
N ALA A 377 10.02 11.76 16.05
CA ALA A 377 11.46 11.54 16.21
C ALA A 377 11.72 10.08 16.58
N ASP A 378 12.70 9.47 15.98
CA ASP A 378 13.22 8.14 16.31
C ASP A 378 14.74 8.24 16.43
N GLN A 379 15.28 7.76 17.53
CA GLN A 379 16.72 7.76 17.78
C GLN A 379 17.15 6.42 18.30
N ASN A 380 18.21 5.86 17.73
CA ASN A 380 18.76 4.59 18.18
C ASN A 380 20.27 4.53 18.10
N LEU A 381 20.83 3.69 18.94
CA LEU A 381 22.22 3.29 18.96
C LEU A 381 22.30 1.83 18.55
N GLU A 382 23.05 1.55 17.48
CA GLU A 382 23.38 0.22 16.98
C GLU A 382 24.78 -0.16 17.45
N GLY A 383 24.90 -1.36 18.01
CA GLY A 383 26.20 -1.95 18.40
C GLY A 383 26.43 -3.27 17.66
N LYS A 384 27.58 -3.43 17.03
CA LYS A 384 28.05 -4.71 16.45
C LYS A 384 29.16 -5.29 17.33
N LEU A 385 28.83 -6.37 18.04
CA LEU A 385 29.70 -6.98 19.03
C LEU A 385 30.00 -8.42 18.63
N ASN A 386 31.25 -8.84 18.78
CA ASN A 386 31.68 -10.21 18.53
C ASN A 386 32.11 -10.83 19.87
N TRP A 387 31.49 -11.96 20.23
CA TRP A 387 31.79 -12.65 21.47
C TRP A 387 31.93 -14.16 21.22
N GLY A 388 33.16 -14.62 21.09
CA GLY A 388 33.46 -16.01 20.77
C GLY A 388 32.86 -16.43 19.41
N ARG A 389 31.88 -17.35 19.44
CA ARG A 389 31.18 -17.86 18.25
C ARG A 389 29.91 -17.05 17.91
N THR A 390 29.61 -16.01 18.66
CA THR A 390 28.42 -15.18 18.44
C THR A 390 28.77 -13.80 17.92
N GLN A 391 27.97 -13.33 16.98
CA GLN A 391 27.95 -11.94 16.54
C GLN A 391 26.62 -11.34 16.96
N HIS A 392 26.65 -10.18 17.61
CA HIS A 392 25.50 -9.48 18.11
C HIS A 392 25.29 -8.19 17.33
N THR A 393 24.09 -7.95 16.84
CA THR A 393 23.64 -6.65 16.36
C THR A 393 22.60 -6.13 17.32
N VAL A 394 23.06 -5.37 18.32
CA VAL A 394 22.22 -4.79 19.37
C VAL A 394 21.71 -3.43 18.90
N ILE A 395 20.43 -3.16 19.11
CA ILE A 395 19.85 -1.84 18.93
C ILE A 395 19.09 -1.43 20.21
N VAL A 396 19.36 -0.22 20.69
CA VAL A 396 18.62 0.41 21.78
C VAL A 396 18.16 1.77 21.30
N GLY A 397 16.90 2.07 21.48
CA GLY A 397 16.36 3.31 20.97
C GLY A 397 15.14 3.83 21.70
N MET A 398 14.79 5.04 21.34
CA MET A 398 13.57 5.71 21.78
C MET A 398 12.92 6.44 20.61
N ASP A 399 11.60 6.49 20.62
CA ASP A 399 10.86 7.35 19.73
C ASP A 399 9.85 8.22 20.47
N TYR A 400 9.54 9.35 19.85
CA TYR A 400 8.56 10.29 20.32
C TYR A 400 7.65 10.71 19.16
N THR A 401 6.35 10.66 19.42
CA THR A 401 5.32 11.12 18.48
C THR A 401 4.42 12.12 19.19
N ARG A 402 4.13 13.24 18.51
CA ARG A 402 3.12 14.21 18.92
C ARG A 402 2.20 14.51 17.77
N TYR A 403 0.93 14.28 17.97
CA TYR A 403 -0.16 14.57 17.03
C TYR A 403 -1.09 15.62 17.62
N ARG A 404 -1.56 16.53 16.76
CA ARG A 404 -2.59 17.51 17.09
C ARG A 404 -3.49 17.69 15.88
N GLU A 405 -4.79 17.71 16.11
CA GLU A 405 -5.81 18.02 15.11
C GLU A 405 -6.79 19.05 15.63
N THR A 406 -7.18 19.96 14.75
CA THR A 406 -8.33 20.85 14.88
C THR A 406 -9.17 20.68 13.64
N SER A 407 -10.49 20.67 13.76
CA SER A 407 -11.37 20.53 12.62
C SER A 407 -12.61 21.39 12.78
N GLN A 408 -13.21 21.76 11.65
CA GLN A 408 -14.56 22.28 11.56
C GLN A 408 -15.35 21.31 10.70
N SER A 409 -16.57 20.97 11.13
CA SER A 409 -17.39 20.01 10.44
C SER A 409 -18.86 20.42 10.45
N ASP A 410 -19.57 19.86 9.48
CA ASP A 410 -21.03 19.85 9.42
C ASP A 410 -21.50 18.62 8.66
N SER A 411 -22.70 18.14 8.96
CA SER A 411 -23.30 17.00 8.28
C SER A 411 -24.83 17.04 8.43
N GLY A 412 -25.51 16.50 7.45
CA GLY A 412 -26.97 16.45 7.48
C GLY A 412 -27.57 15.80 6.25
N LEU A 413 -28.88 15.88 6.15
CA LEU A 413 -29.61 15.39 4.98
C LEU A 413 -29.39 16.34 3.79
N GLY A 414 -29.08 15.77 2.62
CA GLY A 414 -29.01 16.48 1.36
C GLY A 414 -30.26 16.25 0.49
N SER A 415 -30.29 16.91 -0.65
CA SER A 415 -31.33 16.68 -1.66
C SER A 415 -31.24 15.26 -2.22
N PRO A 416 -32.37 14.58 -2.51
CA PRO A 416 -32.39 13.29 -3.21
C PRO A 416 -31.75 13.37 -4.59
N LEU A 417 -31.25 12.23 -5.09
CA LEU A 417 -30.65 12.11 -6.42
C LEU A 417 -31.16 10.87 -7.14
N ASN A 418 -31.60 11.03 -8.38
CA ASN A 418 -31.83 9.91 -9.28
C ASN A 418 -30.51 9.35 -9.78
N LEU A 419 -30.17 8.09 -9.43
CA LEU A 419 -28.91 7.46 -9.78
C LEU A 419 -28.80 7.07 -11.25
N TYR A 420 -29.90 6.99 -12.00
CA TYR A 420 -29.93 6.65 -13.43
C TYR A 420 -29.98 7.88 -14.32
N HIS A 421 -30.76 8.89 -13.91
CA HIS A 421 -30.95 10.17 -14.64
C HIS A 421 -30.72 11.36 -13.68
N PRO A 422 -29.47 11.63 -13.28
CA PRO A 422 -29.19 12.64 -12.25
C PRO A 422 -29.48 14.05 -12.75
N VAL A 423 -30.12 14.84 -11.91
CA VAL A 423 -30.25 16.28 -12.06
C VAL A 423 -29.52 16.90 -10.88
N TYR A 424 -28.47 17.61 -11.18
CA TYR A 424 -27.62 18.30 -10.21
C TYR A 424 -28.04 19.76 -10.02
N GLY A 425 -27.45 20.44 -9.03
CA GLY A 425 -27.64 21.86 -8.78
C GLY A 425 -28.29 22.17 -7.43
N ASN A 426 -28.41 21.17 -6.55
CA ASN A 426 -29.03 21.29 -5.22
C ASN A 426 -27.99 21.03 -4.13
N ALA A 427 -26.93 21.86 -4.10
CA ALA A 427 -25.94 21.81 -3.02
C ALA A 427 -26.60 22.17 -1.66
N PRO A 428 -26.22 21.50 -0.57
CA PRO A 428 -26.79 21.79 0.74
C PRO A 428 -26.27 23.13 1.30
N ASP A 429 -27.12 23.84 2.02
CA ASP A 429 -26.70 24.88 2.92
C ASP A 429 -26.06 24.24 4.17
N TYR A 430 -24.98 24.83 4.68
CA TYR A 430 -24.27 24.27 5.83
C TYR A 430 -23.71 25.34 6.74
N THR A 431 -23.51 25.00 8.01
CA THR A 431 -22.89 25.89 9.01
C THR A 431 -21.82 25.13 9.77
N LEU A 432 -20.56 25.51 9.53
CA LEU A 432 -19.43 24.84 10.19
C LEU A 432 -19.40 25.14 11.68
N SER A 433 -19.17 24.08 12.47
CA SER A 433 -18.92 24.15 13.91
C SER A 433 -17.56 23.53 14.22
N ASP A 434 -16.90 24.05 15.26
CA ASP A 434 -15.63 23.52 15.71
C ASP A 434 -15.83 22.11 16.33
N SER A 435 -15.05 21.16 15.85
CA SER A 435 -14.95 19.84 16.47
C SER A 435 -13.97 19.86 17.66
N PRO A 436 -14.13 19.00 18.67
CA PRO A 436 -13.22 18.92 19.79
C PRO A 436 -11.77 18.69 19.33
N LYS A 437 -10.86 19.55 19.80
CA LYS A 437 -9.44 19.43 19.47
C LYS A 437 -8.87 18.13 20.00
N GLN A 438 -8.16 17.38 19.16
CA GLN A 438 -7.54 16.12 19.51
C GLN A 438 -6.02 16.26 19.66
N ARG A 439 -5.48 15.57 20.64
CA ARG A 439 -4.03 15.48 20.86
C ARG A 439 -3.68 14.06 21.25
N GLN A 440 -2.58 13.57 20.70
CA GLN A 440 -1.99 12.30 21.11
C GLN A 440 -0.48 12.47 21.22
N GLN A 441 0.11 11.89 22.28
CA GLN A 441 1.55 11.82 22.46
C GLN A 441 1.92 10.38 22.78
N GLN A 442 3.03 9.93 22.18
CA GLN A 442 3.60 8.61 22.47
C GLN A 442 5.08 8.78 22.77
N LEU A 443 5.54 8.09 23.79
CA LEU A 443 6.95 7.89 24.09
C LEU A 443 7.20 6.39 24.20
N GLY A 444 8.12 5.88 23.42
CA GLY A 444 8.51 4.48 23.38
C GLY A 444 10.00 4.28 23.60
N PHE A 445 10.36 3.24 24.36
CA PHE A 445 11.73 2.75 24.52
C PHE A 445 11.79 1.31 24.04
N TYR A 446 12.79 0.96 23.25
CA TYR A 446 12.95 -0.36 22.70
C TYR A 446 14.39 -0.83 22.73
N ALA A 447 14.54 -2.15 22.84
CA ALA A 447 15.82 -2.84 22.72
C ALA A 447 15.63 -4.15 21.94
N GLN A 448 16.57 -4.46 21.08
CA GLN A 448 16.60 -5.69 20.29
C GLN A 448 18.02 -6.17 20.15
N ASP A 449 18.21 -7.48 20.15
CA ASP A 449 19.46 -8.13 19.77
C ASP A 449 19.19 -9.18 18.68
N GLN A 450 19.95 -9.10 17.60
CA GLN A 450 20.05 -10.14 16.61
C GLN A 450 21.39 -10.86 16.82
N ILE A 451 21.32 -12.09 17.27
CA ILE A 451 22.46 -12.93 17.62
C ILE A 451 22.67 -13.93 16.48
N THR A 452 23.78 -13.84 15.79
CA THR A 452 24.20 -14.85 14.83
C THR A 452 25.22 -15.79 15.48
N PHE A 453 24.88 -17.08 15.54
CA PHE A 453 25.71 -18.14 16.10
C PHE A 453 26.21 -19.04 14.97
N ASP A 454 27.51 -19.32 14.95
CA ASP A 454 28.16 -20.17 13.92
C ASP A 454 27.83 -19.77 12.48
N LYS A 455 27.66 -18.49 12.21
CA LYS A 455 27.31 -17.87 10.90
C LYS A 455 25.90 -18.15 10.38
N ASN A 456 25.27 -19.25 10.75
CA ASN A 456 24.04 -19.75 10.14
C ASN A 456 22.80 -19.60 11.05
N TRP A 457 22.95 -19.78 12.38
CA TRP A 457 21.83 -19.65 13.29
C TRP A 457 21.64 -18.21 13.71
N ILE A 458 20.42 -17.68 13.52
CA ILE A 458 20.05 -16.32 13.85
C ILE A 458 18.92 -16.36 14.87
N LEU A 459 19.18 -15.79 16.04
CA LEU A 459 18.20 -15.55 17.08
C LEU A 459 17.91 -14.05 17.15
N LEU A 460 16.67 -13.67 17.00
CA LEU A 460 16.19 -12.30 17.16
C LEU A 460 15.35 -12.21 18.43
N ALA A 461 15.66 -11.30 19.35
CA ALA A 461 14.88 -11.02 20.54
C ALA A 461 14.72 -9.52 20.74
N GLY A 462 13.52 -9.06 21.02
CA GLY A 462 13.26 -7.65 21.25
C GLY A 462 12.12 -7.41 22.23
N ILE A 463 12.20 -6.27 22.90
CA ILE A 463 11.21 -5.78 23.86
C ILE A 463 11.06 -4.27 23.72
N ARG A 464 9.82 -3.79 23.90
CA ARG A 464 9.50 -2.38 23.86
C ARG A 464 8.46 -2.04 24.95
N ARG A 465 8.61 -0.85 25.51
CA ARG A 465 7.63 -0.24 26.43
C ARG A 465 7.16 1.10 25.87
N ASP A 466 5.85 1.27 25.75
CA ASP A 466 5.19 2.48 25.27
C ASP A 466 4.34 3.11 26.36
N ARG A 467 4.26 4.43 26.33
CA ARG A 467 3.26 5.26 27.00
C ARG A 467 2.60 6.15 25.95
N VAL A 468 1.28 6.03 25.83
CA VAL A 468 0.46 6.85 24.92
C VAL A 468 -0.50 7.67 25.76
N GLU A 469 -0.54 8.97 25.54
CA GLU A 469 -1.46 9.92 26.15
C GLU A 469 -2.37 10.50 25.07
N SER A 470 -3.68 10.35 25.23
CA SER A 470 -4.71 10.90 24.34
C SER A 470 -5.57 11.90 25.11
N THR A 471 -5.94 12.99 24.45
CA THR A 471 -6.79 14.04 25.01
C THR A 471 -7.70 14.58 23.92
N ALA A 472 -9.01 14.59 24.16
CA ALA A 472 -9.98 15.36 23.40
C ALA A 472 -10.43 16.57 24.21
N GLU A 473 -10.73 17.70 23.55
CA GLU A 473 -11.18 18.92 24.24
C GLU A 473 -12.46 18.65 25.01
N GLY A 474 -12.49 19.03 26.28
CA GLY A 474 -13.63 18.76 27.19
C GLY A 474 -13.64 17.36 27.81
N GLN A 475 -12.66 16.52 27.51
CA GLN A 475 -12.51 15.18 28.10
C GLN A 475 -11.23 15.08 28.95
N ASP A 476 -11.24 14.17 29.91
CA ASP A 476 -10.06 13.86 30.70
C ASP A 476 -8.95 13.24 29.86
N LYS A 477 -7.73 13.49 30.28
CA LYS A 477 -6.56 12.88 29.63
C LYS A 477 -6.51 11.38 29.92
N GLU A 478 -6.47 10.60 28.86
CA GLU A 478 -6.29 9.14 28.93
C GLU A 478 -4.82 8.76 28.78
N THR A 479 -4.41 7.74 29.50
CA THR A 479 -3.05 7.19 29.41
C THR A 479 -3.11 5.68 29.27
N ASP A 480 -2.52 5.17 28.19
CA ASP A 480 -2.31 3.76 27.92
C ASP A 480 -0.83 3.39 28.00
N GLN A 481 -0.57 2.20 28.52
CA GLN A 481 0.77 1.65 28.56
C GLN A 481 0.78 0.24 27.96
N ALA A 482 1.81 -0.05 27.16
CA ALA A 482 1.95 -1.34 26.54
C ALA A 482 3.40 -1.83 26.62
N THR A 483 3.57 -3.12 26.85
CA THR A 483 4.83 -3.82 26.57
C THR A 483 4.57 -4.79 25.44
N THR A 484 5.42 -4.74 24.41
CA THR A 484 5.37 -5.64 23.26
C THR A 484 6.70 -6.34 23.09
N LYS A 485 6.63 -7.58 22.59
CA LYS A 485 7.78 -8.48 22.46
C LYS A 485 7.82 -9.05 21.05
N ARG A 486 9.03 -9.46 20.68
CA ARG A 486 9.31 -10.14 19.43
C ARG A 486 10.40 -11.18 19.63
N PHE A 487 10.23 -12.35 19.02
CA PHE A 487 11.23 -13.41 18.97
C PHE A 487 11.25 -14.00 17.56
N GLY A 488 12.45 -14.41 17.11
CA GLY A 488 12.63 -15.12 15.85
C GLY A 488 13.82 -16.05 15.94
N LEU A 489 13.67 -17.24 15.37
CA LEU A 489 14.76 -18.20 15.19
C LEU A 489 14.79 -18.57 13.72
N MET A 490 15.97 -18.48 13.12
CA MET A 490 16.20 -18.75 11.70
C MET A 490 17.50 -19.51 11.52
N TYR A 491 17.54 -20.39 10.52
CA TYR A 491 18.76 -21.00 10.04
C TYR A 491 19.04 -20.55 8.62
N ALA A 492 20.02 -19.67 8.43
CA ALA A 492 20.43 -19.17 7.12
C ALA A 492 21.51 -20.08 6.55
N ALA A 493 21.15 -20.99 5.63
CA ALA A 493 22.08 -21.92 5.01
C ALA A 493 22.87 -21.26 3.86
N ASP A 494 24.11 -21.68 3.65
CA ASP A 494 25.00 -21.14 2.61
C ASP A 494 24.46 -21.33 1.18
N ASN A 495 23.55 -22.28 0.96
CA ASN A 495 22.88 -22.53 -0.32
C ASN A 495 21.63 -21.66 -0.56
N GLY A 496 21.36 -20.69 0.34
CA GLY A 496 20.29 -19.71 0.21
C GLY A 496 18.95 -20.09 0.86
N TRP A 497 18.82 -21.26 1.47
CA TRP A 497 17.62 -21.65 2.24
C TRP A 497 17.65 -21.08 3.64
N SER A 498 16.55 -20.45 4.05
CA SER A 498 16.43 -19.82 5.37
C SER A 498 15.07 -20.11 6.00
N PRO A 499 14.85 -21.32 6.59
CA PRO A 499 13.68 -21.61 7.40
C PRO A 499 13.71 -20.82 8.69
N TYR A 500 12.52 -20.36 9.15
CA TYR A 500 12.39 -19.60 10.39
C TYR A 500 11.05 -19.84 11.09
N VAL A 501 11.03 -19.54 12.36
CA VAL A 501 9.83 -19.39 13.19
C VAL A 501 9.92 -18.06 13.93
N SER A 502 8.81 -17.33 14.00
CA SER A 502 8.77 -16.07 14.74
C SER A 502 7.47 -15.87 15.51
N TYR A 503 7.58 -15.05 16.55
CA TYR A 503 6.50 -14.54 17.37
C TYR A 503 6.58 -13.02 17.44
N SER A 504 5.45 -12.33 17.27
CA SER A 504 5.38 -10.88 17.33
C SER A 504 4.07 -10.38 17.93
N GLU A 505 4.13 -9.19 18.53
CA GLU A 505 3.00 -8.55 19.21
C GLU A 505 2.75 -7.14 18.67
N SER A 506 1.49 -6.69 18.76
CA SER A 506 1.08 -5.32 18.50
C SER A 506 0.06 -4.82 19.52
N PHE A 507 -0.07 -3.50 19.61
CA PHE A 507 -1.14 -2.85 20.35
C PHE A 507 -1.60 -1.58 19.61
N THR A 508 -2.89 -1.27 19.72
CA THR A 508 -3.50 -0.04 19.21
C THR A 508 -4.30 0.59 20.33
N PRO A 509 -3.93 1.77 20.86
CA PRO A 509 -4.74 2.50 21.84
C PRO A 509 -6.10 2.86 21.22
N ILE A 510 -7.15 2.80 22.01
CA ILE A 510 -8.49 3.24 21.65
C ILE A 510 -8.92 4.23 22.73
N ALA A 511 -9.16 5.48 22.32
CA ALA A 511 -9.61 6.54 23.23
C ALA A 511 -11.13 6.44 23.49
N GLY A 512 -11.58 6.91 24.66
CA GLY A 512 -12.99 6.96 25.05
C GLY A 512 -13.47 5.72 25.82
N ALA A 513 -14.77 5.63 25.95
CA ALA A 513 -15.47 4.57 26.68
C ALA A 513 -16.62 4.01 25.83
N ASP A 514 -17.15 2.86 26.22
CA ASP A 514 -18.36 2.29 25.64
C ASP A 514 -19.62 3.00 26.18
N PHE A 515 -20.79 2.57 25.72
CA PHE A 515 -22.09 3.09 26.16
C PHE A 515 -22.33 2.93 27.70
N TYR A 516 -21.62 1.97 28.33
CA TYR A 516 -21.71 1.68 29.77
C TYR A 516 -20.62 2.36 30.60
N ASP A 517 -19.97 3.41 30.05
CA ASP A 517 -18.83 4.12 30.65
C ASP A 517 -17.62 3.22 30.95
N GLN A 518 -17.53 2.05 30.29
CA GLN A 518 -16.34 1.20 30.37
C GLN A 518 -15.26 1.73 29.46
N ARG A 519 -14.15 2.23 30.02
CA ARG A 519 -13.02 2.71 29.26
C ARG A 519 -12.47 1.63 28.32
N TRP A 520 -12.26 1.98 27.05
CA TRP A 520 -11.64 1.10 26.08
C TRP A 520 -10.22 0.69 26.50
N LYS A 521 -9.93 -0.60 26.43
CA LYS A 521 -8.58 -1.14 26.57
C LYS A 521 -7.90 -1.13 25.21
N PRO A 522 -6.57 -0.98 25.12
CA PRO A 522 -5.88 -1.12 23.84
C PRO A 522 -6.19 -2.47 23.18
N MET A 523 -6.48 -2.43 21.88
CA MET A 523 -6.55 -3.65 21.07
C MET A 523 -5.18 -4.31 21.04
N ARG A 524 -5.12 -5.63 21.12
CA ARG A 524 -3.88 -6.42 21.16
C ARG A 524 -3.85 -7.42 20.02
N GLY A 525 -2.69 -7.52 19.36
CA GLY A 525 -2.39 -8.53 18.36
C GLY A 525 -1.22 -9.41 18.77
N LYS A 526 -1.31 -10.70 18.45
CA LYS A 526 -0.26 -11.71 18.64
C LYS A 526 -0.22 -12.62 17.42
N GLN A 527 0.97 -12.93 16.96
CA GLN A 527 1.14 -13.80 15.79
C GLN A 527 2.28 -14.79 16.03
N TRP A 528 2.03 -16.04 15.62
CA TRP A 528 3.05 -17.01 15.30
C TRP A 528 3.17 -17.14 13.80
N GLU A 529 4.39 -17.22 13.29
CA GLU A 529 4.68 -17.40 11.87
C GLU A 529 5.78 -18.46 11.71
N LEU A 530 5.52 -19.42 10.82
CA LEU A 530 6.50 -20.36 10.30
C LEU A 530 6.76 -20.01 8.85
N GLY A 531 8.00 -19.78 8.49
CA GLY A 531 8.34 -19.38 7.14
C GLY A 531 9.60 -20.03 6.59
N LEU A 532 9.74 -19.90 5.29
CA LEU A 532 10.87 -20.37 4.51
C LEU A 532 11.21 -19.31 3.47
N LYS A 533 12.46 -18.91 3.41
CA LYS A 533 13.00 -18.05 2.35
C LYS A 533 14.01 -18.84 1.55
N TYR A 534 14.06 -18.58 0.25
CA TYR A 534 15.09 -19.12 -0.63
C TYR A 534 15.59 -18.02 -1.55
N MET A 535 16.84 -17.64 -1.33
CA MET A 535 17.55 -16.61 -2.11
C MET A 535 18.90 -17.21 -2.56
N PRO A 536 18.93 -17.93 -3.70
CA PRO A 536 20.13 -18.63 -4.13
C PRO A 536 21.28 -17.66 -4.38
N PRO A 537 22.51 -17.98 -3.93
CA PRO A 537 23.67 -17.16 -4.18
C PRO A 537 23.90 -16.94 -5.68
N GLY A 538 24.17 -15.68 -6.07
CA GLY A 538 24.47 -15.31 -7.46
C GLY A 538 23.28 -15.26 -8.41
N ALA A 539 22.05 -15.50 -7.95
CA ALA A 539 20.83 -15.37 -8.74
C ALA A 539 19.94 -14.24 -8.24
N ASP A 540 19.30 -13.52 -9.16
CA ASP A 540 18.29 -12.51 -8.86
C ASP A 540 16.92 -13.17 -8.72
N LEU A 541 16.80 -14.05 -7.75
CA LEU A 541 15.60 -14.83 -7.48
C LEU A 541 15.35 -14.90 -5.98
N GLU A 542 14.09 -14.72 -5.60
CA GLU A 542 13.58 -14.88 -4.24
C GLU A 542 12.33 -15.75 -4.28
N PHE A 543 12.27 -16.74 -3.40
CA PHE A 543 11.05 -17.45 -3.07
C PHE A 543 10.81 -17.35 -1.58
N THR A 544 9.57 -17.03 -1.18
CA THR A 544 9.14 -17.02 0.21
C THR A 544 7.86 -17.80 0.40
N ALA A 545 7.79 -18.54 1.50
CA ALA A 545 6.59 -19.20 1.97
C ALA A 545 6.39 -18.87 3.45
N ALA A 546 5.17 -18.56 3.85
CA ALA A 546 4.84 -18.30 5.24
C ALA A 546 3.47 -18.89 5.59
N ALA A 547 3.38 -19.52 6.76
CA ALA A 547 2.12 -19.90 7.39
C ALA A 547 2.00 -19.17 8.72
N TYR A 548 0.83 -18.61 9.03
CA TYR A 548 0.65 -17.76 10.21
C TYR A 548 -0.67 -18.03 10.94
N ASP A 549 -0.66 -17.74 12.26
CA ASP A 549 -1.81 -17.70 13.16
C ASP A 549 -1.78 -16.36 13.90
N LEU A 550 -2.61 -15.43 13.45
CA LEU A 550 -2.77 -14.09 13.99
C LEU A 550 -4.03 -14.02 14.85
N ARG A 551 -3.92 -13.50 16.06
CA ARG A 551 -5.04 -13.34 17.00
C ARG A 551 -5.13 -11.91 17.47
N GLU A 552 -6.33 -11.35 17.38
CA GLU A 552 -6.67 -10.06 17.93
C GLU A 552 -7.59 -10.22 19.14
N SER A 553 -7.47 -9.32 20.07
CA SER A 553 -8.36 -9.22 21.25
C SER A 553 -8.64 -7.76 21.58
N ASN A 554 -9.67 -7.53 22.37
CA ASN A 554 -10.15 -6.19 22.71
C ASN A 554 -10.62 -5.40 21.49
N ARG A 555 -11.18 -6.07 20.47
CA ARG A 555 -11.84 -5.36 19.35
C ARG A 555 -13.17 -4.79 19.81
N GLN A 556 -13.50 -3.63 19.30
CA GLN A 556 -14.86 -3.10 19.38
C GLN A 556 -15.76 -3.96 18.49
N THR A 557 -16.96 -4.28 18.97
CA THR A 557 -17.98 -5.03 18.29
C THR A 557 -19.35 -4.48 18.70
N ASN A 558 -20.35 -4.71 17.90
CA ASN A 558 -21.71 -4.32 18.28
C ASN A 558 -22.14 -5.07 19.55
N ASP A 559 -22.86 -4.38 20.42
CA ASP A 559 -23.46 -4.96 21.60
C ASP A 559 -24.60 -5.92 21.18
N PRO A 560 -24.57 -7.21 21.56
CA PRO A 560 -25.64 -8.14 21.24
C PRO A 560 -27.00 -7.73 21.77
N ASP A 561 -27.06 -7.02 22.91
CA ASP A 561 -28.29 -6.59 23.58
C ASP A 561 -28.78 -5.23 23.02
N ASN A 562 -27.88 -4.44 22.43
CA ASN A 562 -28.22 -3.16 21.81
C ASN A 562 -27.29 -2.89 20.61
N PRO A 563 -27.63 -3.37 19.39
CA PRO A 563 -26.78 -3.32 18.21
C PRO A 563 -26.33 -1.93 17.77
N ASN A 564 -26.97 -0.86 18.26
CA ASN A 564 -26.56 0.52 17.99
C ASN A 564 -25.37 0.96 18.87
N ASN A 565 -25.05 0.21 19.91
CA ASN A 565 -23.93 0.47 20.79
C ASN A 565 -22.74 -0.42 20.44
N GLN A 566 -21.58 -0.01 20.87
CA GLN A 566 -20.35 -0.81 20.78
C GLN A 566 -19.87 -1.21 22.16
N ILE A 567 -19.41 -2.45 22.28
CA ILE A 567 -18.71 -2.99 23.45
C ILE A 567 -17.37 -3.56 23.04
N GLN A 568 -16.48 -3.78 24.02
CA GLN A 568 -15.14 -4.34 23.76
C GLN A 568 -15.07 -5.82 24.11
N ALA A 569 -15.71 -6.65 23.31
CA ALA A 569 -15.72 -8.11 23.49
C ALA A 569 -15.13 -8.86 22.28
N GLY A 570 -14.83 -8.16 21.18
CA GLY A 570 -14.44 -8.76 19.91
C GLY A 570 -13.07 -9.46 19.99
N LYS A 571 -13.04 -10.66 19.42
CA LYS A 571 -11.81 -11.44 19.17
C LYS A 571 -11.84 -11.88 17.73
N THR A 572 -10.68 -11.88 17.07
CA THR A 572 -10.55 -12.36 15.70
C THR A 572 -9.33 -13.27 15.61
N ARG A 573 -9.43 -14.30 14.82
CA ARG A 573 -8.32 -15.18 14.48
C ARG A 573 -8.19 -15.27 12.97
N THR A 574 -7.03 -14.90 12.48
CA THR A 574 -6.68 -15.00 11.05
C THR A 574 -5.60 -16.05 10.88
N ARG A 575 -5.84 -17.02 10.02
CA ARG A 575 -4.86 -18.03 9.62
C ARG A 575 -4.67 -17.99 8.13
N GLY A 576 -3.46 -18.24 7.68
CA GLY A 576 -3.22 -18.24 6.24
C GLY A 576 -1.88 -18.84 5.85
N VAL A 577 -1.78 -18.99 4.52
CA VAL A 577 -0.55 -19.39 3.84
C VAL A 577 -0.30 -18.41 2.72
N GLU A 578 0.95 -17.96 2.61
CA GLU A 578 1.42 -17.02 1.60
C GLU A 578 2.59 -17.67 0.88
N LEU A 579 2.53 -17.70 -0.45
CA LEU A 579 3.63 -18.10 -1.32
C LEU A 579 3.96 -16.92 -2.21
N GLU A 580 5.23 -16.59 -2.34
CA GLU A 580 5.72 -15.52 -3.19
C GLU A 580 6.97 -15.98 -3.91
N MET A 581 7.05 -15.73 -5.20
CA MET A 581 8.24 -15.88 -6.02
C MET A 581 8.43 -14.59 -6.80
N ARG A 582 9.65 -14.07 -6.81
CA ARG A 582 10.01 -12.89 -7.61
C ARG A 582 11.43 -13.00 -8.14
N GLY A 583 11.68 -12.39 -9.27
CA GLY A 583 13.01 -12.22 -9.84
C GLY A 583 13.17 -12.78 -11.23
N ARG A 584 14.44 -12.92 -11.61
CA ARG A 584 14.89 -13.30 -12.94
C ARG A 584 14.97 -14.81 -13.06
N VAL A 585 14.04 -15.41 -13.83
CA VAL A 585 14.00 -16.86 -14.09
C VAL A 585 14.83 -17.28 -15.31
N THR A 586 15.07 -16.36 -16.25
CA THR A 586 16.01 -16.49 -17.35
C THR A 586 16.68 -15.12 -17.58
N GLN A 587 17.72 -15.06 -18.42
CA GLN A 587 18.39 -13.78 -18.72
C GLN A 587 17.43 -12.68 -19.20
N ASN A 588 16.30 -13.05 -19.82
CA ASN A 588 15.37 -12.14 -20.44
C ASN A 588 13.99 -12.10 -19.76
N VAL A 589 13.72 -12.95 -18.78
CA VAL A 589 12.40 -13.08 -18.15
C VAL A 589 12.46 -12.81 -16.67
N ASP A 590 11.76 -11.79 -16.21
CA ASP A 590 11.45 -11.59 -14.79
C ASP A 590 10.01 -12.04 -14.50
N VAL A 591 9.80 -12.57 -13.31
CA VAL A 591 8.49 -13.07 -12.86
C VAL A 591 8.22 -12.58 -11.42
N ILE A 592 6.97 -12.25 -11.14
CA ILE A 592 6.41 -12.10 -9.79
C ILE A 592 5.16 -12.97 -9.75
N ALA A 593 5.13 -13.93 -8.85
CA ALA A 593 4.00 -14.85 -8.68
C ALA A 593 3.64 -14.98 -7.22
N ASN A 594 2.34 -14.89 -6.91
CA ASN A 594 1.85 -14.97 -5.53
C ASN A 594 0.61 -15.86 -5.45
N TYR A 595 0.53 -16.63 -4.38
CA TYR A 595 -0.68 -17.28 -3.93
C TYR A 595 -0.90 -16.97 -2.45
N ILE A 596 -2.12 -16.61 -2.10
CA ILE A 596 -2.52 -16.24 -0.74
C ILE A 596 -3.78 -17.02 -0.40
N TYR A 597 -3.74 -17.73 0.71
CA TYR A 597 -4.91 -18.28 1.38
C TYR A 597 -5.06 -17.58 2.73
N THR A 598 -6.26 -17.05 3.02
CA THR A 598 -6.57 -16.38 4.28
C THR A 598 -7.94 -16.83 4.79
N ASP A 599 -7.98 -17.33 6.02
CA ASP A 599 -9.21 -17.69 6.73
C ASP A 599 -9.32 -16.85 8.00
N ILE A 600 -10.43 -16.14 8.15
CA ILE A 600 -10.66 -15.15 9.23
C ILE A 600 -11.94 -15.56 9.97
N ASP A 601 -11.86 -15.67 11.30
CA ASP A 601 -12.96 -16.06 12.18
C ASP A 601 -13.04 -15.08 13.39
N PRO A 602 -14.17 -14.38 13.60
CA PRO A 602 -15.26 -14.16 12.64
C PRO A 602 -14.77 -13.39 11.41
N GLN A 603 -15.43 -13.59 10.27
CA GLN A 603 -15.03 -12.94 9.02
C GLN A 603 -15.03 -11.42 9.18
N LEU A 604 -13.94 -10.79 8.80
CA LEU A 604 -13.79 -9.35 8.74
C LEU A 604 -14.13 -8.85 7.33
N GLU A 605 -14.46 -7.56 7.27
CA GLU A 605 -14.81 -6.88 6.02
C GLU A 605 -13.92 -7.28 4.85
N GLY A 606 -14.56 -7.76 3.81
CA GLY A 606 -14.03 -7.70 2.48
C GLY A 606 -12.77 -8.51 2.18
N MET A 607 -12.51 -9.67 2.79
CA MET A 607 -11.34 -10.49 2.46
C MET A 607 -11.70 -11.77 1.69
N PRO A 608 -11.22 -11.90 0.42
CA PRO A 608 -11.31 -13.17 -0.30
C PRO A 608 -10.45 -14.24 0.36
N LYS A 609 -10.93 -15.51 0.38
CA LYS A 609 -10.15 -16.63 0.91
C LYS A 609 -8.94 -16.97 0.06
N HIS A 610 -9.05 -16.82 -1.26
CA HIS A 610 -7.97 -17.11 -2.21
C HIS A 610 -7.68 -15.89 -3.08
N MET A 611 -6.41 -15.54 -3.18
CA MET A 611 -5.91 -14.53 -4.10
C MET A 611 -4.71 -15.11 -4.85
N VAL A 612 -4.64 -14.82 -6.16
CA VAL A 612 -3.53 -15.23 -7.03
C VAL A 612 -3.12 -14.04 -7.86
N SER A 613 -1.84 -13.79 -7.99
CA SER A 613 -1.33 -12.83 -8.94
C SER A 613 -0.07 -13.35 -9.64
N LEU A 614 0.06 -13.02 -10.90
CA LEU A 614 1.21 -13.34 -11.73
C LEU A 614 1.52 -12.15 -12.61
N TRP A 615 2.76 -11.68 -12.59
CA TRP A 615 3.33 -10.70 -13.50
C TRP A 615 4.57 -11.28 -14.14
N SER A 616 4.74 -11.12 -15.45
CA SER A 616 5.95 -11.51 -16.16
C SER A 616 6.38 -10.40 -17.11
N LYS A 617 7.69 -10.13 -17.17
CA LYS A 617 8.32 -9.18 -18.10
C LYS A 617 9.33 -9.94 -18.96
N TYR A 618 9.22 -9.81 -20.27
CA TYR A 618 10.14 -10.39 -21.24
C TYR A 618 10.85 -9.31 -22.03
N ARG A 619 12.19 -9.34 -22.02
CA ARG A 619 13.07 -8.44 -22.78
C ARG A 619 13.50 -9.10 -24.08
N PHE A 620 13.47 -8.36 -25.19
CA PHE A 620 13.81 -8.89 -26.50
C PHE A 620 14.39 -7.81 -27.43
N ALA A 621 14.92 -8.24 -28.57
CA ALA A 621 15.35 -7.36 -29.65
C ALA A 621 14.41 -7.48 -30.83
N VAL A 622 14.17 -6.37 -31.54
CA VAL A 622 13.41 -6.32 -32.79
C VAL A 622 14.33 -5.88 -33.91
N ALA A 623 14.46 -6.69 -34.95
CA ALA A 623 15.37 -6.43 -36.07
C ALA A 623 16.81 -6.09 -35.62
N GLY A 624 17.31 -6.77 -34.59
CA GLY A 624 18.64 -6.55 -34.03
C GLY A 624 18.76 -5.36 -33.06
N GLN A 625 17.71 -4.55 -32.88
CA GLN A 625 17.68 -3.44 -31.92
C GLN A 625 17.21 -3.94 -30.55
N PRO A 626 18.06 -3.89 -29.48
CA PRO A 626 17.69 -4.25 -28.13
C PRO A 626 16.80 -3.17 -27.48
N GLY A 627 16.34 -3.43 -26.25
CA GLY A 627 15.65 -2.42 -25.42
C GLY A 627 14.14 -2.54 -25.44
N PHE A 628 13.57 -3.50 -26.17
CA PHE A 628 12.14 -3.79 -26.12
C PHE A 628 11.84 -4.70 -24.92
N ALA A 629 10.71 -4.42 -24.26
CA ALA A 629 10.15 -5.33 -23.27
C ALA A 629 8.63 -5.36 -23.37
N VAL A 630 8.06 -6.52 -23.07
CA VAL A 630 6.61 -6.69 -22.86
C VAL A 630 6.39 -7.24 -21.47
N GLY A 631 5.35 -6.74 -20.80
CA GLY A 631 4.88 -7.22 -19.52
C GLY A 631 3.44 -7.70 -19.63
N ALA A 632 3.10 -8.78 -18.93
CA ALA A 632 1.74 -9.26 -18.81
C ALA A 632 1.46 -9.69 -17.37
N GLY A 633 0.28 -9.32 -16.87
CA GLY A 633 -0.15 -9.62 -15.52
C GLY A 633 -1.56 -10.17 -15.45
N THR A 634 -1.81 -11.00 -14.44
CA THR A 634 -3.15 -11.45 -14.06
C THR A 634 -3.31 -11.39 -12.55
N ARG A 635 -4.51 -10.98 -12.11
CA ARG A 635 -4.89 -10.90 -10.69
C ARG A 635 -6.25 -11.55 -10.51
N PHE A 636 -6.32 -12.53 -9.62
CA PHE A 636 -7.56 -13.24 -9.28
C PHE A 636 -7.87 -13.02 -7.81
N LEU A 637 -9.13 -12.68 -7.52
CA LEU A 637 -9.73 -12.64 -6.19
C LEU A 637 -10.91 -13.59 -6.18
N SER A 638 -10.96 -14.51 -5.21
CA SER A 638 -12.13 -15.37 -5.03
C SER A 638 -13.31 -14.55 -4.50
N LYS A 639 -14.52 -15.09 -4.66
CA LYS A 639 -15.72 -14.49 -4.07
C LYS A 639 -15.62 -14.46 -2.54
N PHE A 640 -16.31 -13.49 -1.92
CA PHE A 640 -16.35 -13.33 -0.47
C PHE A 640 -17.61 -12.56 -0.06
N ARG A 641 -17.87 -12.50 1.24
CA ARG A 641 -19.00 -11.78 1.80
C ARG A 641 -18.55 -10.97 3.02
N ASP A 642 -19.12 -9.82 3.20
CA ASP A 642 -19.01 -9.01 4.40
C ASP A 642 -20.30 -9.12 5.23
N GLY A 643 -20.25 -9.79 6.37
CA GLY A 643 -21.40 -9.95 7.24
C GLY A 643 -22.67 -10.43 6.50
N GLY A 644 -23.73 -9.66 6.59
CA GLY A 644 -25.02 -9.89 5.91
C GLY A 644 -25.12 -9.29 4.51
N ALA A 645 -24.05 -8.68 3.98
CA ALA A 645 -24.05 -8.13 2.61
C ALA A 645 -24.26 -9.24 1.56
N PRO A 646 -24.71 -8.90 0.34
CA PRO A 646 -24.63 -9.80 -0.81
C PRO A 646 -23.20 -10.27 -1.07
N GLU A 647 -23.06 -11.44 -1.68
CA GLU A 647 -21.75 -11.99 -2.03
C GLU A 647 -21.08 -11.12 -3.10
N THR A 648 -19.91 -10.57 -2.80
CA THR A 648 -19.04 -9.94 -3.81
C THR A 648 -18.49 -11.03 -4.74
N PRO A 649 -18.75 -10.96 -6.06
CA PRO A 649 -18.34 -12.00 -6.99
C PRO A 649 -16.81 -12.09 -7.15
N SER A 650 -16.34 -13.28 -7.55
CA SER A 650 -14.93 -13.44 -7.94
C SER A 650 -14.58 -12.62 -9.18
N VAL A 651 -13.36 -12.13 -9.24
CA VAL A 651 -12.86 -11.35 -10.36
C VAL A 651 -11.48 -11.83 -10.80
N THR A 652 -11.26 -11.85 -12.13
CA THR A 652 -9.94 -11.96 -12.74
C THR A 652 -9.71 -10.72 -13.60
N LEU A 653 -8.58 -10.06 -13.39
CA LEU A 653 -8.15 -8.89 -14.14
C LEU A 653 -6.85 -9.22 -14.89
N PHE A 654 -6.65 -8.56 -16.02
CA PHE A 654 -5.46 -8.70 -16.84
C PHE A 654 -4.84 -7.33 -17.07
N ASP A 655 -3.51 -7.25 -16.97
CA ASP A 655 -2.73 -6.03 -17.15
C ASP A 655 -1.62 -6.29 -18.17
N ALA A 656 -1.17 -5.26 -18.88
CA ALA A 656 -0.08 -5.36 -19.84
C ALA A 656 0.78 -4.11 -19.86
N MET A 657 2.02 -4.29 -20.31
CA MET A 657 2.98 -3.24 -20.58
C MET A 657 3.74 -3.55 -21.85
N VAL A 658 4.02 -2.52 -22.64
CA VAL A 658 5.03 -2.55 -23.71
C VAL A 658 5.96 -1.38 -23.47
N SER A 659 7.26 -1.61 -23.50
CA SER A 659 8.24 -0.52 -23.38
C SER A 659 9.38 -0.66 -24.38
N TYR A 660 9.98 0.48 -24.71
CA TYR A 660 11.17 0.58 -25.54
C TYR A 660 12.14 1.58 -24.90
N THR A 661 13.37 1.13 -24.66
CA THR A 661 14.47 1.95 -24.13
C THR A 661 15.54 2.07 -25.22
N ASN A 662 15.88 3.31 -25.59
CA ASN A 662 16.92 3.60 -26.59
C ASN A 662 17.82 4.73 -26.10
N GLY A 663 19.04 4.37 -25.68
CA GLY A 663 19.94 5.33 -25.04
C GLY A 663 19.27 5.99 -23.83
N PRO A 664 19.18 7.34 -23.78
CA PRO A 664 18.59 8.06 -22.66
C PRO A 664 17.04 8.03 -22.66
N TRP A 665 16.41 7.57 -23.72
CA TRP A 665 14.95 7.62 -23.87
C TRP A 665 14.29 6.30 -23.43
N ARG A 666 13.25 6.40 -22.65
CA ARG A 666 12.33 5.29 -22.34
C ARG A 666 10.90 5.68 -22.68
N TYR A 667 10.24 4.84 -23.46
CA TYR A 667 8.82 4.95 -23.78
C TYR A 667 8.10 3.73 -23.23
N ALA A 668 6.90 3.90 -22.69
CA ALA A 668 6.09 2.77 -22.24
C ALA A 668 4.59 3.03 -22.45
N LEU A 669 3.86 1.97 -22.76
CA LEU A 669 2.41 1.90 -22.75
C LEU A 669 2.00 0.89 -21.71
N ASN A 670 1.29 1.34 -20.68
CA ASN A 670 0.70 0.50 -19.64
C ASN A 670 -0.82 0.44 -19.82
N VAL A 671 -1.39 -0.75 -19.71
CA VAL A 671 -2.84 -0.99 -19.76
C VAL A 671 -3.24 -1.87 -18.58
N ASN A 672 -3.96 -1.32 -17.61
CA ASN A 672 -4.51 -2.07 -16.49
C ASN A 672 -5.98 -2.38 -16.74
N ASN A 673 -6.46 -3.57 -16.32
CA ASN A 673 -7.79 -4.09 -16.62
C ASN A 673 -8.09 -4.08 -18.13
N ILE A 674 -7.27 -4.76 -18.95
CA ILE A 674 -7.31 -4.75 -20.42
C ILE A 674 -8.72 -5.03 -20.96
N ALA A 675 -9.45 -5.97 -20.33
CA ALA A 675 -10.79 -6.37 -20.75
C ALA A 675 -11.88 -5.34 -20.40
N ASP A 676 -11.52 -4.24 -19.75
CA ASP A 676 -12.44 -3.22 -19.22
C ASP A 676 -13.57 -3.83 -18.39
N ARG A 677 -13.23 -4.85 -17.56
CA ARG A 677 -14.20 -5.55 -16.74
C ARG A 677 -14.80 -4.61 -15.70
N THR A 678 -16.11 -4.52 -15.68
CA THR A 678 -16.86 -3.89 -14.59
C THR A 678 -17.04 -4.92 -13.48
N TYR A 679 -16.67 -4.57 -12.26
CA TYR A 679 -16.76 -5.44 -11.10
C TYR A 679 -16.92 -4.62 -9.82
N GLU A 680 -17.53 -5.24 -8.82
CA GLU A 680 -17.55 -4.74 -7.46
C GLU A 680 -16.28 -5.21 -6.75
N VAL A 681 -15.61 -4.26 -6.10
CA VAL A 681 -14.45 -4.58 -5.24
C VAL A 681 -14.93 -5.13 -3.92
N VAL A 682 -15.97 -4.55 -3.35
CA VAL A 682 -16.57 -4.97 -2.09
C VAL A 682 -18.01 -4.47 -2.00
N CYS A 683 -18.89 -5.30 -1.43
CA CYS A 683 -20.18 -4.89 -0.90
C CYS A 683 -20.15 -5.05 0.61
N LEU A 684 -20.51 -4.00 1.34
CA LEU A 684 -20.39 -3.93 2.80
C LEU A 684 -21.75 -4.19 3.47
N ASP A 685 -21.69 -4.78 4.65
CA ASP A 685 -22.82 -5.10 5.48
C ASP A 685 -23.68 -3.87 5.85
N ARG A 686 -23.11 -2.70 5.83
CA ARG A 686 -23.81 -1.43 6.08
C ARG A 686 -24.73 -0.98 4.94
N GLY A 687 -24.71 -1.59 3.73
CA GLY A 687 -25.67 -1.35 2.65
C GLY A 687 -25.11 -0.90 1.31
N ASP A 688 -23.81 -0.68 1.18
CA ASP A 688 -23.18 -0.12 -0.01
C ASP A 688 -22.20 -1.06 -0.70
N CYS A 689 -22.00 -0.82 -2.00
CA CYS A 689 -20.98 -1.46 -2.83
C CYS A 689 -20.07 -0.42 -3.49
N PHE A 690 -18.85 -0.87 -3.83
CA PHE A 690 -17.83 -0.06 -4.50
C PHE A 690 -17.38 -0.73 -5.79
N TYR A 691 -17.33 0.05 -6.87
CA TYR A 691 -16.79 -0.41 -8.14
C TYR A 691 -15.26 -0.37 -8.14
N GLY A 692 -14.68 -1.36 -8.80
CA GLY A 692 -13.26 -1.38 -9.10
C GLY A 692 -12.87 -0.45 -10.25
N ALA A 693 -11.55 -0.32 -10.43
CA ALA A 693 -10.99 0.50 -11.50
C ALA A 693 -11.34 -0.07 -12.88
N ARG A 694 -11.85 0.80 -13.76
CA ARG A 694 -12.05 0.54 -15.18
C ARG A 694 -10.69 0.46 -15.87
N ARG A 695 -10.68 0.09 -17.16
CA ARG A 695 -9.45 0.07 -17.95
C ARG A 695 -8.74 1.41 -17.89
N THR A 696 -7.47 1.37 -17.44
CA THR A 696 -6.57 2.51 -17.45
C THR A 696 -5.53 2.30 -18.54
N VAL A 697 -5.38 3.27 -19.43
CA VAL A 697 -4.38 3.27 -20.50
C VAL A 697 -3.47 4.47 -20.26
N MET A 698 -2.16 4.23 -20.23
CA MET A 698 -1.17 5.26 -19.97
C MET A 698 0.03 5.12 -20.90
N LEU A 699 0.33 6.19 -21.62
CA LEU A 699 1.53 6.37 -22.42
C LEU A 699 2.50 7.26 -21.64
N SER A 700 3.74 6.81 -21.48
CA SER A 700 4.80 7.58 -20.83
C SER A 700 6.03 7.70 -21.71
N GLY A 701 6.72 8.84 -21.61
CA GLY A 701 8.02 9.07 -22.23
C GLY A 701 8.93 9.75 -21.22
N ALA A 702 10.15 9.25 -21.05
CA ALA A 702 11.14 9.78 -20.14
C ALA A 702 12.50 9.92 -20.81
N TYR A 703 13.18 11.01 -20.53
CA TYR A 703 14.57 11.28 -20.90
C TYR A 703 15.44 11.23 -19.65
N ARG A 704 16.47 10.39 -19.70
CA ARG A 704 17.44 10.20 -18.62
C ARG A 704 18.81 10.74 -19.01
N PHE A 705 19.49 11.38 -18.12
CA PHE A 705 20.80 12.00 -18.36
C PHE A 705 21.70 11.91 -17.14
#